data_e2f8e676447e5775933b59939efa2633
#
_entry.id   e2f8e676447e5775933b59939efa2633
#
_cell.length_a   1.000
_cell.length_b   1.000
_cell.length_c   1.000
_cell.angle_alpha   90.00
_cell.angle_beta   90.00
_cell.angle_gamma   90.00
#
_symmetry.space_group_name_H-M   'P 1'
#
loop_
_entity.id
_entity.type
_entity.pdbx_description
1 polymer ?
#
loop_
_entity_poly.entity_id
_entity_poly.type
_entity_poly.pdbx_seq_one_letter_code
_entity_poly.pdbx_strand_id
1 'polypeptide(L)'
;MKRKATRILAMLLTALLVLSACGGNNNQPADNNNANTPGNTDNTNTTPTEPPAPSNGGEPIKDLVTWETSGNRELEEFFILHTERAADLNVLCNAYSPLLEIDNYGKLNPAVAKSWGSEDGGKTWTFELRDDVTWVDMEGNEKAKCTAQDWVTAMEWILNFEKNGANNTSMLVTMVEGAMDYYNYTKELAETTPGAAKALTTENNPEFDKVGVKAPDDYTLNYTCVNNTPYFDTLCTSAALYPISQAEIDEKGVDGMVGMNNTQMWYNGPYTITEYIMNNEKILTRNPSYWDKDAYLFDTVTIVMIDEATKDDELFDTGEVDNTELSESTLNTIRSNPDDPDNDYLVETRFRKFSYQYQLNFAKNNPDGTPDTNWNTAVANEAFRKALYYGVNLETTWARLNPVNPLNLENLCFTMQGLLYFEDGTDYTQRVIEKLENIGPAGTGSPRRFNEELALQYKEQAMEELTAKGVTFPVQMDYYIKAGGGSALDGATVLKENFERTLGKDFINLNICEFVSSLQQEVVNPRLQSFTGNGWGADYGDVENFLDQIVYGDDNAYYANNYTNINDLTDPDTIALFEEFTRLEREAKNIFDDLDARYEKFAEAEAFLLNHALSIPSNYENAWQMTKINDYSKMNALYGCQNYTYKNWETSTEPYTAEAYAQFVENFNANS
;
A
#
# COMPACT_ATOMS: atom_id res chain seq x y z
N MET A 1 20.30 22.73 27.22
CA MET A 1 20.39 23.76 28.28
C MET A 1 19.82 25.13 27.89
N LYS A 2 19.83 25.57 26.64
CA LYS A 2 19.23 26.87 26.24
C LYS A 2 17.70 26.87 26.14
N ARG A 3 17.07 25.77 25.77
CA ARG A 3 15.58 25.64 25.70
C ARG A 3 14.91 25.59 27.08
N LYS A 4 15.57 25.08 28.13
CA LYS A 4 15.00 25.05 29.49
C LYS A 4 14.87 26.45 30.13
N ALA A 5 15.62 27.44 29.66
CA ALA A 5 15.57 28.82 30.20
C ALA A 5 14.43 29.66 29.60
N THR A 6 13.92 29.33 28.44
CA THR A 6 12.84 30.08 27.75
C THR A 6 11.46 29.63 28.21
N ARG A 7 11.29 28.36 28.60
CA ARG A 7 9.99 27.79 29.08
C ARG A 7 9.57 28.31 30.49
N ILE A 8 10.49 28.83 31.30
CA ILE A 8 10.17 29.31 32.67
C ILE A 8 9.64 30.76 32.67
N LEU A 9 9.73 31.49 31.57
CA LEU A 9 9.28 32.91 31.50
C LEU A 9 7.86 33.10 30.97
N ALA A 10 7.23 32.05 30.41
CA ALA A 10 5.89 32.11 29.86
C ALA A 10 4.76 31.75 30.87
N MET A 11 5.09 31.25 32.06
CA MET A 11 4.07 30.77 33.05
C MET A 11 3.66 31.82 34.09
N LEU A 12 4.02 33.10 33.96
CA LEU A 12 3.77 34.12 35.00
C LEU A 12 2.85 35.28 34.56
N LEU A 13 2.06 35.16 33.46
CA LEU A 13 1.24 36.29 33.00
C LEU A 13 -0.16 35.92 32.47
N THR A 14 -0.90 34.99 33.10
CA THR A 14 -2.36 34.88 32.86
C THR A 14 -3.08 34.36 34.08
N ALA A 15 -3.26 35.23 35.06
CA ALA A 15 -4.33 35.12 36.04
C ALA A 15 -4.98 36.49 36.14
N LEU A 16 -6.19 36.63 35.57
CA LEU A 16 -7.25 37.57 35.92
C LEU A 16 -8.13 37.85 34.66
N LEU A 17 -9.28 37.23 34.62
CA LEU A 17 -10.58 37.88 34.46
C LEU A 17 -11.66 36.85 34.11
N VAL A 18 -12.34 36.48 35.15
CA VAL A 18 -13.63 35.79 35.07
C VAL A 18 -14.73 36.88 35.25
N LEU A 19 -15.87 36.68 34.59
CA LEU A 19 -17.25 36.99 34.98
C LEU A 19 -18.06 37.76 33.96
N SER A 20 -19.22 37.16 33.76
CA SER A 20 -20.54 37.75 33.37
C SER A 20 -20.96 37.51 31.91
N ALA A 21 -22.13 37.08 31.60
CA ALA A 21 -23.29 36.51 32.27
C ALA A 21 -24.27 36.00 31.23
N CYS A 22 -25.01 35.02 31.65
CA CYS A 22 -26.30 34.48 31.25
C CYS A 22 -27.30 35.28 30.40
N GLY A 23 -28.08 34.53 29.64
CA GLY A 23 -29.48 34.76 29.26
C GLY A 23 -29.69 34.65 27.75
N GLY A 24 -30.53 33.88 27.18
CA GLY A 24 -31.72 33.18 27.53
C GLY A 24 -32.67 33.12 26.35
N ASN A 25 -33.02 31.92 25.98
CA ASN A 25 -34.33 31.47 25.50
C ASN A 25 -35.03 31.95 24.20
N ASN A 26 -35.30 30.94 23.38
CA ASN A 26 -36.66 30.54 22.89
C ASN A 26 -37.12 30.91 21.47
N ASN A 27 -37.46 29.82 20.81
CA ASN A 27 -38.68 29.48 20.05
C ASN A 27 -38.64 29.48 18.53
N GLN A 28 -38.85 28.26 18.08
CA GLN A 28 -39.46 27.79 16.83
C GLN A 28 -40.95 28.28 16.69
N PRO A 29 -41.69 27.89 15.64
CA PRO A 29 -41.43 27.63 14.20
C PRO A 29 -42.47 28.34 13.29
N ALA A 30 -42.37 28.21 11.97
CA ALA A 30 -43.55 27.97 11.11
C ALA A 30 -43.21 27.89 9.60
N ASP A 31 -43.79 26.88 9.02
CA ASP A 31 -44.08 26.49 7.66
C ASP A 31 -44.28 27.59 6.59
N ASN A 32 -43.88 27.36 5.32
CA ASN A 32 -44.78 26.89 4.26
C ASN A 32 -44.22 27.12 2.85
N ASN A 33 -44.20 26.00 2.09
CA ASN A 33 -44.55 25.80 0.67
C ASN A 33 -44.55 27.00 -0.32
N ASN A 34 -43.84 26.90 -1.46
CA ASN A 34 -44.47 26.47 -2.71
C ASN A 34 -43.53 26.58 -3.94
N ALA A 35 -43.51 25.53 -4.66
CA ALA A 35 -43.43 25.16 -6.08
C ALA A 35 -43.03 26.20 -7.16
N ASN A 36 -42.27 25.59 -8.12
CA ASN A 36 -42.26 25.68 -9.59
C ASN A 36 -41.28 26.60 -10.31
N THR A 37 -40.24 25.97 -10.83
CA THR A 37 -39.80 25.77 -12.25
C THR A 37 -39.41 26.98 -13.12
N PRO A 38 -38.67 26.78 -14.22
CA PRO A 38 -37.21 26.67 -14.32
C PRO A 38 -36.60 27.80 -15.18
N GLY A 39 -35.31 27.96 -15.13
CA GLY A 39 -34.67 28.80 -16.13
C GLY A 39 -33.25 29.22 -15.85
N ASN A 40 -32.37 28.53 -16.54
CA ASN A 40 -31.13 29.03 -17.14
C ASN A 40 -29.89 29.28 -16.28
N THR A 41 -28.99 28.34 -16.42
CA THR A 41 -27.53 28.46 -16.59
C THR A 41 -26.87 29.80 -16.27
N ASP A 42 -26.11 29.81 -15.18
CA ASP A 42 -24.77 30.40 -15.18
C ASP A 42 -23.90 29.55 -14.23
N ASN A 43 -22.97 28.85 -14.84
CA ASN A 43 -22.00 28.00 -14.17
C ASN A 43 -20.87 28.89 -13.64
N THR A 44 -21.05 29.47 -12.48
CA THR A 44 -19.91 29.99 -11.71
C THR A 44 -19.47 28.89 -10.77
N ASN A 45 -18.39 28.23 -11.17
CA ASN A 45 -17.63 27.29 -10.38
C ASN A 45 -17.09 28.02 -9.13
N THR A 46 -17.86 28.06 -8.06
CA THR A 46 -17.36 28.41 -6.74
C THR A 46 -16.90 27.11 -6.11
N THR A 47 -15.60 26.86 -6.18
CA THR A 47 -14.93 25.92 -5.29
C THR A 47 -15.44 26.16 -3.87
N PRO A 48 -15.90 25.14 -3.13
CA PRO A 48 -16.23 25.30 -1.73
C PRO A 48 -14.96 25.79 -1.02
N THR A 49 -15.00 26.93 -0.38
CA THR A 49 -13.93 27.39 0.49
C THR A 49 -13.92 26.45 1.68
N GLU A 50 -12.96 25.56 1.73
CA GLU A 50 -12.67 24.71 2.88
C GLU A 50 -12.58 25.59 4.15
N PRO A 51 -13.11 25.15 5.29
CA PRO A 51 -12.85 25.83 6.57
C PRO A 51 -11.34 25.89 6.77
N PRO A 52 -10.78 27.00 7.24
CA PRO A 52 -9.35 27.08 7.52
C PRO A 52 -8.96 25.95 8.47
N ALA A 53 -7.91 25.21 8.10
CA ALA A 53 -7.34 24.16 8.94
C ALA A 53 -7.04 24.70 10.36
N PRO A 54 -7.24 23.88 11.41
CA PRO A 54 -6.88 24.29 12.76
C PRO A 54 -5.36 24.53 12.83
N SER A 55 -4.95 25.77 12.99
CA SER A 55 -3.54 26.12 13.06
C SER A 55 -3.06 26.12 14.51
N ASN A 56 -1.94 25.48 14.80
CA ASN A 56 -1.20 25.65 16.05
C ASN A 56 -0.58 27.07 16.18
N GLY A 57 -0.84 27.95 15.21
CA GLY A 57 -0.23 29.27 15.13
C GLY A 57 1.12 29.28 14.39
N GLY A 58 1.60 28.16 13.86
CA GLY A 58 2.78 28.09 13.00
C GLY A 58 2.46 28.44 11.54
N GLU A 59 3.48 28.90 10.81
CA GLU A 59 3.39 29.14 9.36
C GLU A 59 3.61 27.82 8.59
N PRO A 60 3.09 27.69 7.37
CA PRO A 60 3.41 26.54 6.52
C PRO A 60 4.91 26.40 6.27
N ILE A 61 5.41 25.16 6.29
CA ILE A 61 6.80 24.85 5.96
C ILE A 61 7.03 25.09 4.47
N LYS A 62 8.18 25.67 4.11
CA LYS A 62 8.62 25.86 2.72
C LYS A 62 9.76 24.93 2.33
N ASP A 63 10.60 24.60 3.27
CA ASP A 63 11.75 23.71 3.12
C ASP A 63 11.51 22.53 4.07
N LEU A 64 10.87 21.46 3.54
CA LEU A 64 10.55 20.26 4.32
C LEU A 64 11.79 19.43 4.53
N VAL A 65 12.00 18.95 5.75
CA VAL A 65 13.03 17.96 6.05
C VAL A 65 12.39 16.70 6.63
N THR A 66 12.50 15.60 5.91
CA THR A 66 12.07 14.27 6.35
C THR A 66 13.27 13.32 6.40
N TRP A 67 13.05 12.07 6.78
CA TRP A 67 14.12 11.11 6.95
C TRP A 67 13.76 9.72 6.42
N GLU A 68 14.79 8.94 6.10
CA GLU A 68 14.71 7.53 5.77
C GLU A 68 15.90 6.78 6.38
N THR A 69 15.76 5.48 6.59
CA THR A 69 16.88 4.67 7.10
C THR A 69 17.85 4.28 6.00
N SER A 70 19.14 4.39 6.30
CA SER A 70 20.22 3.95 5.42
C SER A 70 20.12 2.45 5.09
N GLY A 71 20.78 2.04 4.02
CA GLY A 71 20.83 0.65 3.58
C GLY A 71 19.70 0.30 2.61
N ASN A 72 18.67 -0.40 3.05
CA ASN A 72 17.59 -0.87 2.18
C ASN A 72 16.59 0.21 1.71
N ARG A 73 16.67 1.42 2.26
CA ARG A 73 15.87 2.60 1.87
C ARG A 73 16.63 3.60 1.01
N GLU A 74 17.83 3.24 0.55
CA GLU A 74 18.60 4.09 -0.38
C GLU A 74 18.00 4.08 -1.79
N LEU A 75 18.05 5.24 -2.47
CA LEU A 75 17.73 5.37 -3.89
C LEU A 75 18.85 4.70 -4.72
N GLU A 76 18.51 3.65 -5.43
CA GLU A 76 19.46 2.89 -6.24
C GLU A 76 19.20 3.01 -7.74
N GLU A 77 17.93 3.21 -8.14
CA GLU A 77 17.53 3.32 -9.54
C GLU A 77 16.87 4.69 -9.80
N PHE A 78 17.33 5.36 -10.86
CA PHE A 78 16.82 6.67 -11.29
C PHE A 78 15.85 6.59 -12.48
N PHE A 79 15.65 5.41 -13.02
CA PHE A 79 14.75 5.20 -14.14
C PHE A 79 13.48 4.49 -13.69
N ILE A 80 12.38 5.21 -13.69
CA ILE A 80 11.12 4.79 -13.03
C ILE A 80 10.57 3.46 -13.55
N LEU A 81 10.78 3.10 -14.82
CA LEU A 81 10.31 1.83 -15.38
C LEU A 81 11.14 0.62 -14.93
N HIS A 82 12.33 0.83 -14.36
CA HIS A 82 13.25 -0.24 -13.94
C HIS A 82 13.10 -0.62 -12.47
N THR A 83 12.27 0.07 -11.69
CA THR A 83 12.16 -0.18 -10.26
C THR A 83 10.73 -0.48 -9.80
N GLU A 84 10.60 -1.39 -8.83
CA GLU A 84 9.41 -1.65 -8.02
C GLU A 84 9.69 -1.36 -6.53
N ARG A 85 10.90 -0.88 -6.23
CA ARG A 85 11.34 -0.63 -4.85
C ARG A 85 10.67 0.61 -4.28
N ALA A 86 10.02 0.47 -3.12
CA ALA A 86 9.39 1.58 -2.41
C ALA A 86 10.38 2.74 -2.13
N ALA A 87 11.67 2.43 -1.88
CA ALA A 87 12.72 3.43 -1.65
C ALA A 87 12.96 4.33 -2.86
N ASP A 88 12.98 3.76 -4.06
CA ASP A 88 13.16 4.51 -5.30
C ASP A 88 11.88 5.29 -5.63
N LEU A 89 10.72 4.66 -5.49
CA LEU A 89 9.41 5.29 -5.78
C LEU A 89 9.13 6.47 -4.85
N ASN A 90 9.59 6.45 -3.60
CA ASN A 90 9.50 7.58 -2.66
C ASN A 90 10.09 8.88 -3.23
N VAL A 91 11.08 8.76 -4.10
CA VAL A 91 11.73 9.89 -4.78
C VAL A 91 11.14 10.09 -6.18
N LEU A 92 11.07 9.02 -6.97
CA LEU A 92 10.77 9.11 -8.41
C LEU A 92 9.32 9.50 -8.71
N CYS A 93 8.35 9.16 -7.86
CA CYS A 93 6.96 9.64 -8.01
C CYS A 93 6.82 11.17 -7.91
N ASN A 94 7.86 11.86 -7.43
CA ASN A 94 7.95 13.33 -7.42
C ASN A 94 8.76 13.89 -8.59
N ALA A 95 9.52 13.04 -9.30
CA ALA A 95 10.34 13.42 -10.45
C ALA A 95 9.60 13.22 -11.79
N TYR A 96 8.60 12.35 -11.81
CA TYR A 96 7.77 12.03 -12.97
C TYR A 96 6.29 12.33 -12.67
N SER A 97 5.49 12.55 -13.72
CA SER A 97 4.05 12.83 -13.63
C SER A 97 3.23 11.73 -14.30
N PRO A 98 2.24 11.15 -13.60
CA PRO A 98 1.39 10.08 -14.13
C PRO A 98 0.27 10.61 -15.03
N LEU A 99 -0.48 9.69 -15.66
CA LEU A 99 -1.73 10.04 -16.35
C LEU A 99 -2.79 10.55 -15.37
N LEU A 100 -2.98 9.85 -14.27
CA LEU A 100 -3.97 10.14 -13.24
C LEU A 100 -3.29 10.16 -11.86
N GLU A 101 -3.92 10.84 -10.92
CA GLU A 101 -3.45 10.89 -9.52
C GLU A 101 -4.57 10.55 -8.54
N ILE A 102 -4.22 10.30 -7.29
CA ILE A 102 -5.16 9.96 -6.22
C ILE A 102 -5.17 11.12 -5.23
N ASP A 103 -6.34 11.55 -4.75
CA ASP A 103 -6.43 12.59 -3.73
C ASP A 103 -6.29 12.04 -2.30
N ASN A 104 -6.44 12.91 -1.31
CA ASN A 104 -6.37 12.53 0.10
C ASN A 104 -7.53 11.63 0.57
N TYR A 105 -8.60 11.51 -0.22
CA TYR A 105 -9.75 10.61 0.02
C TYR A 105 -9.65 9.29 -0.75
N GLY A 106 -8.58 9.07 -1.52
CA GLY A 106 -8.39 7.86 -2.32
C GLY A 106 -9.09 7.86 -3.67
N LYS A 107 -9.59 9.01 -4.14
CA LYS A 107 -10.31 9.13 -5.41
C LYS A 107 -9.36 9.48 -6.55
N LEU A 108 -9.61 8.90 -7.73
CA LEU A 108 -8.88 9.26 -8.95
C LEU A 108 -9.23 10.67 -9.42
N ASN A 109 -8.20 11.41 -9.77
CA ASN A 109 -8.27 12.77 -10.27
C ASN A 109 -7.43 12.95 -11.55
N PRO A 110 -7.74 13.96 -12.37
CA PRO A 110 -6.92 14.34 -13.52
C PRO A 110 -5.49 14.73 -13.08
N ALA A 111 -4.48 14.21 -13.84
CA ALA A 111 -3.11 14.70 -13.77
C ALA A 111 -2.66 15.13 -15.16
N VAL A 112 -1.76 14.39 -15.86
CA VAL A 112 -1.43 14.72 -17.25
C VAL A 112 -2.62 14.47 -18.17
N ALA A 113 -3.46 13.48 -17.91
CA ALA A 113 -4.75 13.35 -18.56
C ALA A 113 -5.77 14.32 -17.92
N LYS A 114 -6.37 15.19 -18.74
CA LYS A 114 -7.46 16.12 -18.33
C LYS A 114 -8.79 15.40 -18.14
N SER A 115 -9.02 14.38 -18.94
CA SER A 115 -10.19 13.52 -18.91
C SER A 115 -9.83 12.12 -19.44
N TRP A 116 -10.60 11.14 -19.02
CA TRP A 116 -10.46 9.76 -19.47
C TRP A 116 -11.79 9.03 -19.41
N GLY A 117 -11.86 7.88 -20.07
CA GLY A 117 -13.03 7.04 -19.99
C GLY A 117 -12.99 5.85 -20.93
N SER A 118 -13.97 4.99 -20.75
CA SER A 118 -14.26 3.83 -21.61
C SER A 118 -15.75 3.80 -21.92
N GLU A 119 -16.10 3.54 -23.18
CA GLU A 119 -17.51 3.43 -23.63
C GLU A 119 -17.94 1.97 -23.84
N ASP A 120 -17.03 1.02 -23.64
CA ASP A 120 -17.22 -0.41 -23.95
C ASP A 120 -16.97 -1.34 -22.74
N GLY A 121 -17.18 -0.81 -21.53
CA GLY A 121 -17.05 -1.57 -20.29
C GLY A 121 -15.60 -1.87 -19.89
N GLY A 122 -14.67 -0.97 -20.24
CA GLY A 122 -13.26 -1.10 -19.90
C GLY A 122 -12.42 -1.90 -20.90
N LYS A 123 -12.95 -2.18 -22.10
CA LYS A 123 -12.16 -2.84 -23.16
C LYS A 123 -11.21 -1.85 -23.83
N THR A 124 -11.69 -0.65 -24.11
CA THR A 124 -10.90 0.43 -24.72
C THR A 124 -10.98 1.68 -23.84
N TRP A 125 -9.83 2.24 -23.49
CA TRP A 125 -9.70 3.45 -22.70
C TRP A 125 -9.11 4.57 -23.53
N THR A 126 -9.67 5.77 -23.41
CA THR A 126 -9.16 6.99 -24.06
C THR A 126 -8.80 8.01 -23.00
N PHE A 127 -7.63 8.61 -23.13
CA PHE A 127 -7.10 9.66 -22.26
C PHE A 127 -6.81 10.91 -23.09
N GLU A 128 -7.42 12.04 -22.71
CA GLU A 128 -7.17 13.36 -23.32
C GLU A 128 -6.12 14.09 -22.49
N LEU A 129 -4.94 14.30 -23.06
CA LEU A 129 -3.79 14.86 -22.36
C LEU A 129 -3.75 16.38 -22.38
N ARG A 130 -3.00 16.95 -21.45
CA ARG A 130 -2.62 18.37 -21.37
C ARG A 130 -1.56 18.68 -22.45
N ASP A 131 -1.51 19.93 -22.88
CA ASP A 131 -0.51 20.44 -23.86
C ASP A 131 0.56 21.34 -23.20
N ASP A 132 0.47 21.54 -21.87
CA ASP A 132 1.35 22.40 -21.09
C ASP A 132 2.38 21.62 -20.23
N VAL A 133 2.49 20.31 -20.40
CA VAL A 133 3.49 19.48 -19.72
C VAL A 133 4.80 19.44 -20.51
N THR A 134 5.92 19.66 -19.82
CA THR A 134 7.25 19.68 -20.44
C THR A 134 8.24 18.80 -19.69
N TRP A 135 9.15 18.19 -20.43
CA TRP A 135 10.36 17.60 -19.89
C TRP A 135 11.41 18.68 -19.67
N VAL A 136 12.06 18.65 -18.50
CA VAL A 136 13.12 19.58 -18.12
C VAL A 136 14.37 18.79 -17.68
N ASP A 137 15.54 19.46 -17.70
CA ASP A 137 16.74 18.92 -17.04
C ASP A 137 16.73 19.23 -15.53
N MET A 138 17.77 18.80 -14.82
CA MET A 138 17.89 19.00 -13.36
C MET A 138 17.80 20.48 -12.96
N GLU A 139 18.27 21.40 -13.80
CA GLU A 139 18.22 22.83 -13.58
C GLU A 139 16.87 23.49 -13.94
N GLY A 140 15.92 22.70 -14.45
CA GLY A 140 14.58 23.16 -14.85
C GLY A 140 14.53 23.78 -16.27
N ASN A 141 15.57 23.60 -17.10
CA ASN A 141 15.54 24.04 -18.47
C ASN A 141 14.70 23.11 -19.32
N GLU A 142 13.80 23.68 -20.13
CA GLU A 142 12.93 22.90 -21.03
C GLU A 142 13.73 22.11 -22.08
N LYS A 143 13.44 20.82 -22.22
CA LYS A 143 14.06 19.88 -23.14
C LYS A 143 13.11 19.48 -24.27
N ALA A 144 11.87 19.09 -23.93
CA ALA A 144 10.87 18.63 -24.88
C ALA A 144 9.45 18.82 -24.33
N LYS A 145 8.44 18.75 -25.20
CA LYS A 145 7.04 18.60 -24.77
C LYS A 145 6.77 17.15 -24.38
N CYS A 146 5.96 16.96 -23.33
CA CYS A 146 5.43 15.65 -22.99
C CYS A 146 4.16 15.41 -23.83
N THR A 147 4.13 14.32 -24.57
CA THR A 147 3.06 13.97 -25.50
C THR A 147 2.59 12.53 -25.29
N ALA A 148 1.46 12.15 -25.89
CA ALA A 148 0.95 10.78 -25.84
C ALA A 148 1.96 9.75 -26.36
N GLN A 149 2.87 10.15 -27.27
CA GLN A 149 3.93 9.29 -27.77
C GLN A 149 4.89 8.84 -26.66
N ASP A 150 5.08 9.62 -25.58
CA ASP A 150 5.96 9.26 -24.46
C ASP A 150 5.43 8.03 -23.68
N TRP A 151 4.10 7.83 -23.60
CA TRP A 151 3.50 6.61 -23.07
C TRP A 151 3.61 5.42 -24.03
N VAL A 152 3.49 5.65 -25.34
CA VAL A 152 3.71 4.61 -26.34
C VAL A 152 5.17 4.15 -26.30
N THR A 153 6.11 5.08 -26.16
CA THR A 153 7.53 4.82 -25.99
C THR A 153 7.80 4.04 -24.69
N ALA A 154 7.17 4.44 -23.57
CA ALA A 154 7.27 3.74 -22.30
C ALA A 154 6.77 2.30 -22.40
N MET A 155 5.64 2.07 -23.09
CA MET A 155 5.08 0.73 -23.28
C MET A 155 6.02 -0.16 -24.13
N GLU A 156 6.63 0.38 -25.19
CA GLU A 156 7.62 -0.37 -25.98
C GLU A 156 8.83 -0.72 -25.12
N TRP A 157 9.32 0.23 -24.34
CA TRP A 157 10.47 0.00 -23.45
C TRP A 157 10.19 -1.11 -22.43
N ILE A 158 9.10 -1.00 -21.69
CA ILE A 158 8.79 -1.91 -20.58
C ILE A 158 8.49 -3.33 -21.06
N LEU A 159 7.89 -3.48 -22.26
CA LEU A 159 7.61 -4.78 -22.85
C LEU A 159 8.81 -5.37 -23.62
N ASN A 160 9.87 -4.60 -23.84
CA ASN A 160 11.06 -5.07 -24.53
C ASN A 160 12.01 -5.75 -23.55
N PHE A 161 12.08 -7.09 -23.62
CA PHE A 161 12.86 -7.91 -22.69
C PHE A 161 14.34 -7.52 -22.61
N GLU A 162 14.96 -7.12 -23.74
CA GLU A 162 16.40 -6.78 -23.78
C GLU A 162 16.68 -5.35 -23.25
N LYS A 163 15.70 -4.44 -23.32
CA LYS A 163 15.79 -3.11 -22.72
C LYS A 163 15.52 -3.12 -21.23
N ASN A 164 14.43 -3.78 -20.83
CA ASN A 164 13.85 -3.65 -19.49
C ASN A 164 14.16 -4.82 -18.53
N GLY A 165 14.63 -5.94 -19.04
CA GLY A 165 14.97 -7.10 -18.19
C GLY A 165 13.83 -7.69 -17.41
N ALA A 166 12.58 -7.54 -17.90
CA ALA A 166 11.34 -7.98 -17.27
C ALA A 166 10.91 -7.21 -15.98
N ASN A 167 11.48 -6.04 -15.70
CA ASN A 167 11.01 -5.20 -14.59
C ASN A 167 9.60 -4.64 -14.88
N ASN A 168 8.72 -4.60 -13.89
CA ASN A 168 7.36 -4.01 -13.96
C ASN A 168 6.46 -4.53 -15.11
N THR A 169 6.73 -5.69 -15.69
CA THR A 169 6.00 -6.19 -16.87
C THR A 169 4.78 -7.04 -16.56
N SER A 170 4.74 -7.70 -15.41
CA SER A 170 3.76 -8.74 -15.08
C SER A 170 2.29 -8.32 -15.28
N MET A 171 1.95 -7.14 -14.82
CA MET A 171 0.62 -6.54 -14.93
C MET A 171 0.25 -6.22 -16.39
N LEU A 172 1.17 -5.58 -17.12
CA LEU A 172 0.91 -5.10 -18.48
C LEU A 172 0.77 -6.24 -19.49
N VAL A 173 1.59 -7.31 -19.37
CA VAL A 173 1.52 -8.46 -20.28
C VAL A 173 0.22 -9.24 -20.17
N THR A 174 -0.47 -9.16 -19.04
CA THR A 174 -1.77 -9.81 -18.81
C THR A 174 -2.96 -8.93 -19.17
N MET A 175 -2.81 -7.61 -19.08
CA MET A 175 -3.93 -6.67 -19.22
C MET A 175 -4.00 -5.96 -20.58
N VAL A 176 -2.86 -5.63 -21.20
CA VAL A 176 -2.84 -4.89 -22.47
C VAL A 176 -2.80 -5.85 -23.65
N GLU A 177 -3.70 -5.64 -24.64
CA GLU A 177 -3.79 -6.49 -25.84
C GLU A 177 -2.46 -6.54 -26.58
N GLY A 178 -2.03 -7.75 -26.98
CA GLY A 178 -0.78 -7.97 -27.71
C GLY A 178 0.51 -7.79 -26.89
N ALA A 179 0.44 -7.34 -25.65
CA ALA A 179 1.63 -7.09 -24.80
C ALA A 179 2.43 -8.36 -24.53
N MET A 180 1.77 -9.47 -24.16
CA MET A 180 2.41 -10.77 -23.94
C MET A 180 3.13 -11.27 -25.21
N ASP A 181 2.49 -11.13 -26.37
CA ASP A 181 3.07 -11.58 -27.64
C ASP A 181 4.32 -10.77 -27.98
N TYR A 182 4.27 -9.44 -27.78
CA TYR A 182 5.42 -8.57 -28.01
C TYR A 182 6.58 -8.86 -27.02
N TYR A 183 6.26 -9.05 -25.74
CA TYR A 183 7.26 -9.43 -24.75
C TYR A 183 7.97 -10.73 -25.12
N ASN A 184 7.20 -11.77 -25.47
CA ASN A 184 7.75 -13.06 -25.90
C ASN A 184 8.59 -12.95 -27.19
N TYR A 185 8.14 -12.15 -28.17
CA TYR A 185 8.88 -11.87 -29.39
C TYR A 185 10.24 -11.22 -29.09
N THR A 186 10.27 -10.19 -28.24
CA THR A 186 11.54 -9.51 -27.90
C THR A 186 12.45 -10.39 -27.08
N LYS A 187 11.92 -11.27 -26.24
CA LYS A 187 12.67 -12.26 -25.47
C LYS A 187 13.33 -13.30 -26.38
N GLU A 188 12.57 -13.89 -27.31
CA GLU A 188 13.11 -14.84 -28.29
C GLU A 188 14.17 -14.18 -29.19
N LEU A 189 13.92 -12.91 -29.60
CA LEU A 189 14.87 -12.15 -30.40
C LEU A 189 16.16 -11.87 -29.65
N ALA A 190 16.11 -11.52 -28.38
CA ALA A 190 17.28 -11.32 -27.52
C ALA A 190 18.11 -12.59 -27.34
N GLU A 191 17.45 -13.74 -27.20
CA GLU A 191 18.10 -15.05 -27.07
C GLU A 191 18.77 -15.50 -28.38
N THR A 192 18.13 -15.27 -29.52
CA THR A 192 18.61 -15.74 -30.82
C THR A 192 19.57 -14.77 -31.49
N THR A 193 19.41 -13.47 -31.28
CA THR A 193 20.18 -12.39 -31.90
C THR A 193 20.43 -11.26 -30.90
N PRO A 194 21.37 -11.42 -29.94
CA PRO A 194 21.65 -10.41 -28.93
C PRO A 194 21.87 -9.01 -29.51
N GLY A 195 21.25 -8.00 -28.94
CA GLY A 195 21.23 -6.61 -29.38
C GLY A 195 20.14 -6.28 -30.41
N ALA A 196 19.46 -7.26 -30.99
CA ALA A 196 18.44 -7.00 -32.01
C ALA A 196 17.13 -6.48 -31.39
N ALA A 197 16.67 -7.02 -30.27
CA ALA A 197 15.51 -6.50 -29.59
C ALA A 197 15.76 -5.10 -28.99
N LYS A 198 16.97 -4.86 -28.49
CA LYS A 198 17.39 -3.54 -27.98
C LYS A 198 17.37 -2.44 -29.03
N ALA A 199 17.58 -2.80 -30.30
CA ALA A 199 17.54 -1.86 -31.43
C ALA A 199 16.14 -1.53 -31.94
N LEU A 200 15.10 -2.22 -31.45
CA LEU A 200 13.71 -1.92 -31.82
C LEU A 200 13.26 -0.56 -31.25
N THR A 201 12.34 0.10 -31.97
CA THR A 201 11.68 1.33 -31.55
C THR A 201 10.18 1.20 -31.76
N THR A 202 9.42 2.21 -31.44
CA THR A 202 7.98 2.27 -31.74
C THR A 202 7.72 2.45 -33.25
N GLU A 203 8.68 2.97 -33.99
CA GLU A 203 8.56 3.19 -35.42
C GLU A 203 8.96 1.96 -36.23
N ASN A 204 8.21 1.68 -37.31
CA ASN A 204 8.49 0.57 -38.24
C ASN A 204 8.63 -0.81 -37.55
N ASN A 205 7.85 -1.04 -36.49
CA ASN A 205 7.85 -2.25 -35.69
C ASN A 205 6.48 -2.96 -35.77
N PRO A 206 6.26 -3.82 -36.80
CA PRO A 206 4.97 -4.47 -37.03
C PRO A 206 4.51 -5.36 -35.87
N GLU A 207 5.44 -5.86 -35.04
CA GLU A 207 5.07 -6.64 -33.84
C GLU A 207 4.55 -5.74 -32.74
N PHE A 208 5.18 -4.56 -32.52
CA PHE A 208 4.69 -3.58 -31.57
C PHE A 208 3.39 -2.87 -32.04
N ASP A 209 3.18 -2.76 -33.36
CA ASP A 209 1.93 -2.24 -33.90
C ASP A 209 0.68 -3.03 -33.48
N LYS A 210 0.85 -4.26 -33.00
CA LYS A 210 -0.23 -5.12 -32.48
C LYS A 210 -0.55 -4.86 -31.01
N VAL A 211 0.34 -4.15 -30.29
CA VAL A 211 0.13 -3.82 -28.89
C VAL A 211 -0.97 -2.76 -28.75
N GLY A 212 -1.84 -2.97 -27.78
CA GLY A 212 -3.02 -2.14 -27.53
C GLY A 212 -2.71 -0.79 -26.87
N VAL A 213 -1.65 -0.10 -27.33
CA VAL A 213 -1.36 1.30 -26.95
C VAL A 213 -1.17 2.12 -28.20
N LYS A 214 -1.85 3.28 -28.33
CA LYS A 214 -1.80 4.14 -29.51
C LYS A 214 -1.88 5.61 -29.13
N ALA A 215 -1.12 6.45 -29.85
CA ALA A 215 -1.19 7.90 -29.83
C ALA A 215 -1.68 8.39 -31.21
N PRO A 216 -3.00 8.55 -31.44
CA PRO A 216 -3.51 9.00 -32.72
C PRO A 216 -3.12 10.45 -33.03
N ASP A 217 -2.82 11.25 -32.04
CA ASP A 217 -2.23 12.58 -32.12
C ASP A 217 -1.39 12.86 -30.86
N ASP A 218 -0.81 14.07 -30.75
CA ASP A 218 0.12 14.42 -29.67
C ASP A 218 -0.52 14.38 -28.25
N TYR A 219 -1.86 14.50 -28.16
CA TYR A 219 -2.55 14.66 -26.87
C TYR A 219 -3.71 13.69 -26.65
N THR A 220 -3.85 12.68 -27.51
CA THR A 220 -4.80 11.59 -27.33
C THR A 220 -4.05 10.27 -27.17
N LEU A 221 -4.30 9.56 -26.06
CA LEU A 221 -3.70 8.26 -25.77
C LEU A 221 -4.81 7.23 -25.62
N ASN A 222 -4.68 6.11 -26.34
CA ASN A 222 -5.63 4.99 -26.26
C ASN A 222 -4.94 3.73 -25.75
N TYR A 223 -5.63 3.01 -24.85
CA TYR A 223 -5.30 1.65 -24.47
C TYR A 223 -6.41 0.69 -24.86
N THR A 224 -6.04 -0.51 -25.34
CA THR A 224 -6.96 -1.63 -25.55
C THR A 224 -6.55 -2.77 -24.64
N CYS A 225 -7.44 -3.22 -23.79
CA CYS A 225 -7.20 -4.30 -22.84
C CYS A 225 -7.45 -5.68 -23.46
N VAL A 226 -6.84 -6.74 -22.90
CA VAL A 226 -7.11 -8.17 -23.29
C VAL A 226 -8.57 -8.53 -23.04
N ASN A 227 -9.09 -8.12 -21.90
CA ASN A 227 -10.48 -8.29 -21.47
C ASN A 227 -11.08 -6.94 -21.10
N ASN A 228 -12.36 -6.90 -20.80
CA ASN A 228 -12.93 -5.74 -20.14
C ASN A 228 -12.25 -5.57 -18.77
N THR A 229 -11.69 -4.41 -18.55
CA THR A 229 -10.95 -4.07 -17.32
C THR A 229 -11.49 -2.74 -16.80
N PRO A 230 -12.61 -2.75 -16.08
CA PRO A 230 -13.30 -1.52 -15.67
C PRO A 230 -12.51 -0.66 -14.67
N TYR A 231 -11.46 -1.24 -14.09
CA TYR A 231 -10.53 -0.60 -13.14
C TYR A 231 -9.18 -0.21 -13.77
N PHE A 232 -9.03 -0.23 -15.11
CA PHE A 232 -7.76 0.06 -15.79
C PHE A 232 -7.21 1.46 -15.49
N ASP A 233 -8.09 2.43 -15.26
CA ASP A 233 -7.69 3.78 -14.87
C ASP A 233 -6.91 3.81 -13.55
N THR A 234 -7.18 2.90 -12.62
CA THR A 234 -6.43 2.80 -11.37
C THR A 234 -4.97 2.38 -11.60
N LEU A 235 -4.70 1.60 -12.66
CA LEU A 235 -3.34 1.22 -13.06
C LEU A 235 -2.51 2.44 -13.50
N CYS A 236 -3.16 3.49 -13.98
CA CYS A 236 -2.49 4.71 -14.45
C CYS A 236 -1.79 5.50 -13.34
N THR A 237 -1.92 5.05 -12.09
CA THR A 237 -1.21 5.56 -10.92
C THR A 237 0.04 4.73 -10.56
N SER A 238 0.26 3.60 -11.25
CA SER A 238 1.41 2.72 -11.08
C SER A 238 2.62 3.20 -11.87
N ALA A 239 3.82 2.99 -11.34
CA ALA A 239 5.09 3.31 -12.00
C ALA A 239 5.23 2.66 -13.39
N ALA A 240 4.62 1.48 -13.61
CA ALA A 240 4.63 0.78 -14.88
C ALA A 240 3.96 1.55 -16.05
N LEU A 241 3.09 2.52 -15.73
CA LEU A 241 2.38 3.36 -16.73
C LEU A 241 2.82 4.84 -16.68
N TYR A 242 4.00 5.14 -16.14
CA TYR A 242 4.59 6.47 -16.24
C TYR A 242 5.25 6.67 -17.62
N PRO A 243 5.32 7.90 -18.13
CA PRO A 243 5.90 8.21 -19.44
C PRO A 243 7.45 8.22 -19.39
N ILE A 244 8.07 7.99 -20.54
CA ILE A 244 9.48 8.30 -20.77
C ILE A 244 9.63 9.07 -22.09
N SER A 245 10.56 10.02 -22.13
CA SER A 245 10.73 10.88 -23.30
C SER A 245 11.45 10.17 -24.43
N GLN A 246 10.82 10.10 -25.61
CA GLN A 246 11.50 9.64 -26.83
C GLN A 246 12.70 10.55 -27.17
N ALA A 247 12.55 11.86 -26.97
CA ALA A 247 13.65 12.80 -27.23
C ALA A 247 14.84 12.58 -26.27
N GLU A 248 14.60 12.13 -25.05
CA GLU A 248 15.67 11.75 -24.12
C GLU A 248 16.41 10.51 -24.61
N ILE A 249 15.69 9.50 -25.09
CA ILE A 249 16.30 8.28 -25.69
C ILE A 249 17.11 8.65 -26.94
N ASP A 250 16.61 9.55 -27.76
CA ASP A 250 17.31 10.02 -28.98
C ASP A 250 18.60 10.77 -28.63
N GLU A 251 18.61 11.54 -27.54
CA GLU A 251 19.81 12.26 -27.08
C GLU A 251 20.85 11.32 -26.48
N LYS A 252 20.43 10.34 -25.68
CA LYS A 252 21.31 9.50 -24.85
C LYS A 252 21.62 8.12 -25.43
N GLY A 253 20.74 7.65 -26.31
CA GLY A 253 20.73 6.26 -26.77
C GLY A 253 20.18 5.31 -25.70
N VAL A 254 19.76 4.10 -26.11
CA VAL A 254 19.19 3.09 -25.20
C VAL A 254 20.14 2.75 -24.04
N ASP A 255 21.45 2.63 -24.31
CA ASP A 255 22.44 2.36 -23.27
C ASP A 255 22.64 3.50 -22.28
N GLY A 256 22.36 4.74 -22.71
CA GLY A 256 22.47 5.92 -21.87
C GLY A 256 21.29 6.12 -20.92
N MET A 257 20.17 5.41 -21.14
CA MET A 257 19.01 5.43 -20.25
C MET A 257 19.19 4.54 -19.02
N VAL A 258 20.09 3.56 -19.08
CA VAL A 258 20.33 2.61 -18.00
C VAL A 258 21.47 3.11 -17.11
N GLY A 259 21.24 3.12 -15.78
CA GLY A 259 22.25 3.57 -14.80
C GLY A 259 22.50 5.07 -14.82
N MET A 260 21.50 5.86 -15.23
CA MET A 260 21.52 7.31 -15.08
C MET A 260 21.62 7.71 -13.61
N ASN A 261 22.02 8.94 -13.37
CA ASN A 261 21.90 9.61 -12.08
C ASN A 261 21.02 10.87 -12.21
N ASN A 262 20.81 11.55 -11.09
CA ASN A 262 19.98 12.75 -11.03
C ASN A 262 20.39 13.87 -12.01
N THR A 263 21.68 13.98 -12.39
CA THR A 263 22.15 15.01 -13.33
C THR A 263 21.96 14.67 -14.79
N GLN A 264 21.58 13.42 -15.06
CA GLN A 264 21.46 12.89 -16.42
C GLN A 264 20.01 12.67 -16.85
N MET A 265 19.10 12.34 -15.89
CA MET A 265 17.70 12.09 -16.20
C MET A 265 16.94 13.38 -16.54
N TRP A 266 15.85 13.26 -17.28
CA TRP A 266 14.88 14.31 -17.49
C TRP A 266 13.70 14.15 -16.57
N TYR A 267 13.04 15.27 -16.27
CA TYR A 267 11.97 15.39 -15.29
C TYR A 267 10.72 15.97 -15.94
N ASN A 268 9.55 15.41 -15.67
CA ASN A 268 8.27 16.03 -15.99
C ASN A 268 7.35 16.17 -14.78
N GLY A 269 7.86 15.81 -13.59
CA GLY A 269 7.16 15.86 -12.31
C GLY A 269 7.33 17.21 -11.60
N PRO A 270 6.75 17.30 -10.38
CA PRO A 270 6.74 18.53 -9.57
C PRO A 270 8.10 18.94 -9.02
N TYR A 271 9.07 18.01 -8.95
CA TYR A 271 10.40 18.25 -8.42
C TYR A 271 11.50 17.72 -9.33
N THR A 272 12.68 18.34 -9.27
CA THR A 272 13.95 17.81 -9.79
C THR A 272 14.84 17.38 -8.63
N ILE A 273 15.65 16.34 -8.78
CA ILE A 273 16.59 15.87 -7.76
C ILE A 273 17.88 16.67 -7.92
N THR A 274 18.01 17.77 -7.21
CA THR A 274 19.14 18.72 -7.37
C THR A 274 20.39 18.29 -6.61
N GLU A 275 20.24 17.46 -5.57
CA GLU A 275 21.36 16.88 -4.84
C GLU A 275 21.07 15.42 -4.49
N TYR A 276 22.10 14.59 -4.61
CA TYR A 276 22.09 13.18 -4.22
C TYR A 276 23.45 12.82 -3.64
N ILE A 277 23.48 12.56 -2.34
CA ILE A 277 24.66 12.07 -1.63
C ILE A 277 24.29 10.74 -0.98
N MET A 278 24.78 9.65 -1.57
CA MET A 278 24.48 8.29 -1.12
C MET A 278 24.67 8.12 0.40
N ASN A 279 23.69 7.54 1.08
CA ASN A 279 23.64 7.31 2.53
C ASN A 279 23.75 8.60 3.37
N ASN A 280 23.50 9.75 2.81
CA ASN A 280 23.53 11.03 3.53
C ASN A 280 22.25 11.82 3.32
N GLU A 281 22.01 12.33 2.11
CA GLU A 281 20.83 13.14 1.81
C GLU A 281 20.45 13.16 0.34
N LYS A 282 19.19 13.46 0.09
CA LYS A 282 18.62 13.75 -1.22
C LYS A 282 17.85 15.05 -1.13
N ILE A 283 18.08 15.97 -2.07
CA ILE A 283 17.35 17.25 -2.13
C ILE A 283 16.54 17.31 -3.41
N LEU A 284 15.24 17.43 -3.25
CA LEU A 284 14.29 17.67 -4.30
C LEU A 284 13.96 19.16 -4.32
N THR A 285 14.13 19.81 -5.48
CA THR A 285 13.81 21.23 -5.67
C THR A 285 12.59 21.35 -6.58
N ARG A 286 11.65 22.23 -6.21
CA ARG A 286 10.42 22.43 -6.97
C ARG A 286 10.69 22.81 -8.42
N ASN A 287 10.07 22.08 -9.34
CA ASN A 287 10.12 22.37 -10.78
C ASN A 287 9.25 23.60 -11.10
N PRO A 288 9.82 24.74 -11.49
CA PRO A 288 9.06 25.95 -11.76
C PRO A 288 8.20 25.86 -13.03
N SER A 289 8.50 24.91 -13.90
CA SER A 289 7.78 24.65 -15.15
C SER A 289 6.68 23.59 -15.00
N TYR A 290 6.48 23.04 -13.78
CA TYR A 290 5.45 22.05 -13.55
C TYR A 290 4.06 22.67 -13.73
N TRP A 291 3.17 21.95 -14.40
CA TRP A 291 1.83 22.44 -14.76
C TRP A 291 0.94 22.73 -13.53
N ASP A 292 1.09 21.95 -12.43
CA ASP A 292 0.32 22.08 -11.20
C ASP A 292 1.21 22.53 -10.00
N LYS A 293 2.17 23.41 -10.27
CA LYS A 293 3.17 23.84 -9.27
C LYS A 293 2.58 24.49 -8.02
N ASP A 294 1.36 25.05 -8.12
CA ASP A 294 0.73 25.76 -7.01
C ASP A 294 0.15 24.79 -5.96
N ALA A 295 -0.06 23.51 -6.32
CA ALA A 295 -0.45 22.44 -5.41
C ALA A 295 0.74 21.83 -4.64
N TYR A 296 1.99 22.20 -4.98
CA TYR A 296 3.21 21.72 -4.34
C TYR A 296 3.87 22.85 -3.59
N LEU A 297 3.70 22.89 -2.26
CA LEU A 297 3.98 24.05 -1.43
C LEU A 297 5.44 24.15 -0.99
N PHE A 298 6.22 23.08 -1.07
CA PHE A 298 7.63 23.09 -0.67
C PHE A 298 8.52 23.63 -1.78
N ASP A 299 9.40 24.56 -1.44
CA ASP A 299 10.45 25.01 -2.34
C ASP A 299 11.54 23.94 -2.47
N THR A 300 11.85 23.28 -1.34
CA THR A 300 12.73 22.12 -1.26
C THR A 300 12.16 21.03 -0.36
N VAL A 301 12.49 19.77 -0.68
CA VAL A 301 12.28 18.62 0.20
C VAL A 301 13.63 17.93 0.39
N THR A 302 14.11 17.89 1.62
CA THR A 302 15.33 17.19 1.99
C THR A 302 14.97 15.88 2.66
N ILE A 303 15.51 14.77 2.15
CA ILE A 303 15.38 13.43 2.73
C ILE A 303 16.74 13.07 3.33
N VAL A 304 16.84 13.14 4.65
CA VAL A 304 18.06 12.81 5.39
C VAL A 304 18.13 11.30 5.61
N MET A 305 19.30 10.71 5.36
CA MET A 305 19.53 9.30 5.62
C MET A 305 20.11 9.09 7.02
N ILE A 306 19.44 8.28 7.85
CA ILE A 306 19.87 7.96 9.21
C ILE A 306 20.19 6.48 9.36
N ASP A 307 21.20 6.14 10.16
CA ASP A 307 21.65 4.74 10.31
C ASP A 307 20.73 3.91 11.20
N GLU A 308 20.05 4.55 12.14
CA GLU A 308 19.12 3.91 13.09
C GLU A 308 17.83 4.71 13.17
N ALA A 309 16.69 4.05 12.99
CA ALA A 309 15.38 4.70 13.04
C ALA A 309 15.08 5.43 14.35
N THR A 310 15.70 5.01 15.47
CA THR A 310 15.53 5.65 16.77
C THR A 310 16.22 7.03 16.92
N LYS A 311 16.97 7.45 15.92
CA LYS A 311 17.60 8.79 15.92
C LYS A 311 16.65 9.91 15.50
N ASP A 312 15.55 9.60 14.87
CA ASP A 312 14.59 10.58 14.37
C ASP A 312 13.97 11.41 15.50
N ASP A 313 13.77 10.83 16.69
CA ASP A 313 13.30 11.54 17.88
C ASP A 313 14.27 12.68 18.29
N GLU A 314 15.59 12.40 18.33
CA GLU A 314 16.62 13.39 18.66
C GLU A 314 16.68 14.49 17.60
N LEU A 315 16.58 14.13 16.32
CA LEU A 315 16.59 15.07 15.19
C LEU A 315 15.33 15.95 15.19
N PHE A 316 14.17 15.40 15.52
CA PHE A 316 12.95 16.18 15.66
C PHE A 316 13.04 17.17 16.82
N ASP A 317 13.54 16.75 17.98
CA ASP A 317 13.74 17.60 19.16
C ASP A 317 14.72 18.74 18.91
N THR A 318 15.76 18.50 18.09
CA THR A 318 16.71 19.53 17.67
C THR A 318 16.17 20.40 16.52
N GLY A 319 15.09 19.99 15.88
CA GLY A 319 14.45 20.68 14.76
C GLY A 319 15.15 20.43 13.43
N GLU A 320 15.86 19.31 13.31
CA GLU A 320 16.57 18.90 12.09
C GLU A 320 15.67 18.10 11.15
N VAL A 321 14.57 17.52 11.64
CA VAL A 321 13.52 16.89 10.84
C VAL A 321 12.12 17.36 11.26
N ASP A 322 11.12 17.19 10.41
CA ASP A 322 9.77 17.71 10.61
C ASP A 322 8.75 16.63 11.05
N ASN A 323 9.18 15.40 11.19
CA ASN A 323 8.37 14.30 11.72
C ASN A 323 9.24 13.22 12.37
N THR A 324 8.63 12.43 13.27
CA THR A 324 9.25 11.23 13.87
C THR A 324 8.37 10.00 13.58
N GLU A 325 8.90 8.82 13.87
CA GLU A 325 8.13 7.59 14.03
C GLU A 325 8.58 6.93 15.34
N LEU A 326 7.76 7.06 16.39
CA LEU A 326 8.15 6.70 17.75
C LEU A 326 8.28 5.19 17.93
N SER A 327 9.43 4.76 18.47
CA SER A 327 9.60 3.39 18.92
C SER A 327 8.68 3.06 20.10
N GLU A 328 8.36 1.77 20.31
CA GLU A 328 7.62 1.31 21.50
C GLU A 328 8.25 1.84 22.81
N SER A 329 9.58 1.82 22.91
CA SER A 329 10.30 2.27 24.11
C SER A 329 10.20 3.77 24.33
N THR A 330 10.35 4.58 23.27
CA THR A 330 10.24 6.05 23.33
C THR A 330 8.82 6.45 23.73
N LEU A 331 7.82 5.90 23.04
CA LEU A 331 6.40 6.16 23.31
C LEU A 331 6.03 5.81 24.77
N ASN A 332 6.44 4.64 25.25
CA ASN A 332 6.18 4.23 26.63
C ASN A 332 6.92 5.12 27.65
N THR A 333 8.12 5.63 27.32
CA THR A 333 8.87 6.54 28.19
C THR A 333 8.13 7.86 28.34
N ILE A 334 7.71 8.49 27.23
CA ILE A 334 6.94 9.75 27.25
C ILE A 334 5.65 9.57 28.03
N ARG A 335 4.87 8.53 27.72
CA ARG A 335 3.56 8.29 28.35
C ARG A 335 3.62 7.90 29.83
N SER A 336 4.72 7.29 30.30
CA SER A 336 4.89 6.93 31.71
C SER A 336 5.11 8.16 32.62
N ASN A 337 5.46 9.30 32.04
CA ASN A 337 5.63 10.56 32.73
C ASN A 337 4.51 11.55 32.35
N PRO A 338 3.43 11.68 33.14
CA PRO A 338 2.32 12.60 32.79
C PRO A 338 2.72 14.06 32.70
N ASP A 339 3.86 14.45 33.25
CA ASP A 339 4.39 15.80 33.18
C ASP A 339 5.34 16.01 31.99
N ASP A 340 5.51 14.99 31.13
CA ASP A 340 6.33 15.10 29.93
C ASP A 340 5.62 16.01 28.91
N PRO A 341 6.28 17.08 28.45
CA PRO A 341 5.67 18.03 27.53
C PRO A 341 5.32 17.39 26.17
N ASP A 342 5.96 16.31 25.79
CA ASP A 342 5.76 15.65 24.50
C ASP A 342 4.48 14.82 24.43
N ASN A 343 3.84 14.53 25.60
CA ASN A 343 2.52 13.91 25.65
C ASN A 343 1.44 14.67 24.87
N ASP A 344 1.54 16.00 24.82
CA ASP A 344 0.56 16.84 24.10
C ASP A 344 0.68 16.74 22.58
N TYR A 345 1.76 16.13 22.04
CA TYR A 345 2.08 16.05 20.62
C TYR A 345 2.03 14.64 20.06
N LEU A 346 1.69 13.64 20.89
CA LEU A 346 1.58 12.24 20.47
C LEU A 346 0.35 12.02 19.60
N VAL A 347 0.54 11.59 18.36
CA VAL A 347 -0.54 11.31 17.40
C VAL A 347 -0.31 9.99 16.67
N GLU A 348 -1.40 9.32 16.26
CA GLU A 348 -1.33 8.13 15.40
C GLU A 348 -1.26 8.54 13.93
N THR A 349 -0.44 7.84 13.15
CA THR A 349 -0.45 7.95 11.68
C THR A 349 -1.71 7.32 11.11
N ARG A 350 -2.02 7.60 9.83
CA ARG A 350 -3.00 6.80 9.08
C ARG A 350 -2.49 5.37 8.92
N PHE A 351 -3.41 4.42 8.65
CA PHE A 351 -3.03 3.06 8.29
C PHE A 351 -2.19 3.06 7.00
N ARG A 352 -1.16 2.21 6.97
CA ARG A 352 -0.39 1.92 5.78
C ARG A 352 -1.20 1.07 4.81
N LYS A 353 -0.81 1.05 3.53
CA LYS A 353 -1.56 0.39 2.45
C LYS A 353 -1.56 -1.15 2.48
N PHE A 354 -0.96 -1.77 3.49
CA PHE A 354 -0.78 -3.22 3.54
C PHE A 354 -1.78 -3.91 4.45
N SER A 355 -2.37 -5.01 3.95
CA SER A 355 -3.09 -6.00 4.74
C SER A 355 -2.18 -7.18 5.00
N TYR A 356 -2.00 -7.57 6.28
CA TYR A 356 -1.11 -8.65 6.69
C TYR A 356 -1.88 -9.92 7.06
N GLN A 357 -1.32 -11.08 6.67
CA GLN A 357 -1.88 -12.40 6.94
C GLN A 357 -0.78 -13.38 7.34
N TYR A 358 -1.16 -14.43 8.09
CA TYR A 358 -0.37 -15.64 8.22
C TYR A 358 -0.78 -16.63 7.13
N GLN A 359 0.16 -16.89 6.22
CA GLN A 359 -0.01 -17.83 5.11
C GLN A 359 0.46 -19.22 5.55
N LEU A 360 -0.48 -20.17 5.67
CA LEU A 360 -0.21 -21.56 6.04
C LEU A 360 0.40 -22.31 4.85
N ASN A 361 1.47 -23.07 5.09
CA ASN A 361 2.11 -23.90 4.05
C ASN A 361 1.47 -25.28 4.02
N PHE A 362 0.77 -25.62 2.93
CA PHE A 362 0.07 -26.88 2.75
C PHE A 362 0.92 -28.02 2.16
N ALA A 363 2.17 -27.73 1.79
CA ALA A 363 3.10 -28.73 1.25
C ALA A 363 4.52 -28.52 1.81
N LYS A 364 4.61 -28.48 3.14
CA LYS A 364 5.87 -28.31 3.89
C LYS A 364 6.81 -29.52 3.71
N ASN A 365 8.10 -29.23 3.64
CA ASN A 365 9.15 -30.23 3.63
C ASN A 365 9.95 -30.21 4.96
N ASN A 366 10.56 -31.35 5.24
CA ASN A 366 11.65 -31.48 6.21
C ASN A 366 12.96 -30.90 5.63
N PRO A 367 13.97 -30.59 6.46
CA PRO A 367 15.27 -30.09 5.98
C PRO A 367 16.01 -31.02 5.00
N ASP A 368 15.67 -32.30 4.95
CA ASP A 368 16.22 -33.28 4.00
C ASP A 368 15.47 -33.31 2.65
N GLY A 369 14.46 -32.44 2.48
CA GLY A 369 13.65 -32.32 1.27
C GLY A 369 12.48 -33.32 1.19
N THR A 370 12.28 -34.18 2.19
CA THR A 370 11.12 -35.07 2.24
C THR A 370 9.88 -34.32 2.76
N PRO A 371 8.65 -34.67 2.32
CA PRO A 371 7.43 -34.07 2.85
C PRO A 371 7.29 -34.25 4.37
N ASP A 372 6.95 -33.17 5.09
CA ASP A 372 6.53 -33.26 6.49
C ASP A 372 5.10 -33.78 6.59
N THR A 373 4.96 -35.09 6.65
CA THR A 373 3.64 -35.74 6.62
C THR A 373 2.80 -35.40 7.86
N ASN A 374 3.43 -35.15 9.01
CA ASN A 374 2.70 -34.82 10.24
C ASN A 374 2.04 -33.43 10.12
N TRP A 375 2.81 -32.41 9.70
CA TRP A 375 2.29 -31.07 9.48
C TRP A 375 1.30 -31.05 8.32
N ASN A 376 1.65 -31.64 7.16
CA ASN A 376 0.81 -31.60 5.95
C ASN A 376 -0.55 -32.26 6.18
N THR A 377 -0.61 -33.34 6.98
CA THR A 377 -1.89 -33.96 7.38
C THR A 377 -2.65 -33.08 8.38
N ALA A 378 -1.96 -32.42 9.30
CA ALA A 378 -2.59 -31.53 10.30
C ALA A 378 -3.19 -30.28 9.62
N VAL A 379 -2.41 -29.57 8.79
CA VAL A 379 -2.86 -28.32 8.13
C VAL A 379 -3.98 -28.57 7.11
N ALA A 380 -4.07 -29.76 6.53
CA ALA A 380 -5.17 -30.16 5.66
C ALA A 380 -6.51 -30.37 6.43
N ASN A 381 -6.46 -30.56 7.73
CA ASN A 381 -7.66 -30.70 8.55
C ASN A 381 -8.30 -29.35 8.86
N GLU A 382 -9.56 -29.15 8.49
CA GLU A 382 -10.26 -27.88 8.69
C GLU A 382 -10.42 -27.52 10.19
N ALA A 383 -10.72 -28.50 11.05
CA ALA A 383 -10.85 -28.24 12.47
C ALA A 383 -9.51 -27.79 13.08
N PHE A 384 -8.36 -28.31 12.61
CA PHE A 384 -7.04 -27.85 13.00
C PHE A 384 -6.81 -26.38 12.58
N ARG A 385 -7.11 -26.01 11.35
CA ARG A 385 -6.99 -24.62 10.89
C ARG A 385 -7.93 -23.69 11.64
N LYS A 386 -9.18 -24.10 11.88
CA LYS A 386 -10.16 -23.31 12.64
C LYS A 386 -9.74 -23.15 14.11
N ALA A 387 -9.11 -24.16 14.72
CA ALA A 387 -8.52 -24.03 16.05
C ALA A 387 -7.43 -22.95 16.08
N LEU A 388 -6.54 -22.91 15.07
CA LEU A 388 -5.54 -21.83 14.93
C LEU A 388 -6.22 -20.48 14.67
N TYR A 389 -7.15 -20.42 13.74
CA TYR A 389 -7.84 -19.19 13.31
C TYR A 389 -8.52 -18.49 14.49
N TYR A 390 -9.32 -19.20 15.28
CA TYR A 390 -10.03 -18.63 16.44
C TYR A 390 -9.18 -18.57 17.71
N GLY A 391 -8.12 -19.39 17.81
CA GLY A 391 -7.35 -19.56 19.05
C GLY A 391 -6.20 -18.58 19.22
N VAL A 392 -5.76 -17.91 18.19
CA VAL A 392 -4.62 -16.98 18.27
C VAL A 392 -5.11 -15.59 18.64
N ASN A 393 -4.84 -15.17 19.88
CA ASN A 393 -5.04 -13.78 20.31
C ASN A 393 -3.77 -12.96 20.06
N LEU A 394 -3.81 -12.10 19.08
CA LEU A 394 -2.67 -11.28 18.66
C LEU A 394 -2.55 -9.92 19.38
N GLU A 395 -3.41 -9.63 20.35
CA GLU A 395 -3.43 -8.34 21.05
C GLU A 395 -2.06 -7.96 21.65
N THR A 396 -1.33 -8.91 22.23
CA THR A 396 0.02 -8.65 22.75
C THR A 396 1.07 -8.49 21.65
N THR A 397 0.85 -9.04 20.46
CA THR A 397 1.66 -8.76 19.26
C THR A 397 1.40 -7.35 18.77
N TRP A 398 0.13 -6.96 18.67
CA TRP A 398 -0.26 -5.61 18.25
C TRP A 398 0.17 -4.54 19.25
N ALA A 399 0.18 -4.84 20.56
CA ALA A 399 0.66 -3.91 21.58
C ALA A 399 2.15 -3.53 21.43
N ARG A 400 2.93 -4.30 20.67
CA ARG A 400 4.32 -3.95 20.34
C ARG A 400 4.39 -2.92 19.20
N LEU A 401 3.38 -2.88 18.35
CA LEU A 401 3.26 -1.93 17.22
C LEU A 401 2.50 -0.67 17.65
N ASN A 402 1.41 -0.89 18.37
CA ASN A 402 0.56 0.18 18.91
C ASN A 402 0.21 -0.12 20.38
N PRO A 403 1.07 0.29 21.33
CA PRO A 403 0.84 -0.02 22.76
C PRO A 403 -0.35 0.74 23.37
N VAL A 404 -0.87 1.73 22.68
CA VAL A 404 -2.00 2.56 23.17
C VAL A 404 -3.34 1.95 22.77
N ASN A 405 -3.48 1.62 21.48
CA ASN A 405 -4.72 1.12 20.89
C ASN A 405 -4.47 -0.17 20.09
N PRO A 406 -3.97 -1.26 20.72
CA PRO A 406 -3.55 -2.46 19.99
C PRO A 406 -4.68 -3.08 19.17
N LEU A 407 -5.94 -2.99 19.62
CA LEU A 407 -7.09 -3.56 18.94
C LEU A 407 -7.47 -2.83 17.64
N ASN A 408 -6.99 -1.59 17.44
CA ASN A 408 -7.19 -0.87 16.17
C ASN A 408 -6.46 -1.56 15.01
N LEU A 409 -5.43 -2.36 15.32
CA LEU A 409 -4.66 -3.08 14.31
C LEU A 409 -5.30 -4.40 13.88
N GLU A 410 -6.39 -4.87 14.54
CA GLU A 410 -7.00 -6.16 14.19
C GLU A 410 -7.52 -6.15 12.76
N ASN A 411 -6.96 -7.03 11.94
CA ASN A 411 -7.40 -7.29 10.58
C ASN A 411 -8.28 -8.55 10.56
N LEU A 412 -9.47 -8.45 9.97
CA LEU A 412 -10.41 -9.55 9.80
C LEU A 412 -10.51 -10.04 8.37
N CYS A 413 -9.90 -9.32 7.42
CA CYS A 413 -10.02 -9.56 5.98
C CYS A 413 -8.67 -9.88 5.36
N PHE A 414 -8.71 -10.50 4.19
CA PHE A 414 -7.53 -10.69 3.35
C PHE A 414 -7.19 -9.39 2.60
N THR A 415 -8.23 -8.68 2.18
CA THR A 415 -8.15 -7.40 1.46
C THR A 415 -7.94 -6.23 2.42
N MET A 416 -7.34 -5.13 1.93
CA MET A 416 -7.12 -3.90 2.70
C MET A 416 -8.41 -3.11 2.85
N GLN A 417 -8.70 -2.63 4.07
CA GLN A 417 -9.81 -1.71 4.31
C GLN A 417 -9.59 -0.36 3.61
N GLY A 418 -10.66 0.28 3.18
CA GLY A 418 -10.60 1.57 2.50
C GLY A 418 -10.13 1.51 1.05
N LEU A 419 -9.80 0.29 0.52
CA LEU A 419 -9.36 0.14 -0.86
C LEU A 419 -10.49 0.45 -1.84
N LEU A 420 -11.69 -0.03 -1.56
CA LEU A 420 -12.86 0.08 -2.43
C LEU A 420 -14.14 0.27 -1.63
N TYR A 421 -15.09 0.96 -2.23
CA TYR A 421 -16.40 1.23 -1.67
C TYR A 421 -17.48 0.82 -2.66
N PHE A 422 -18.59 0.30 -2.15
CA PHE A 422 -19.82 0.12 -2.90
C PHE A 422 -20.44 1.48 -3.24
N GLU A 423 -21.37 1.50 -4.20
CA GLU A 423 -22.09 2.73 -4.59
C GLU A 423 -22.83 3.39 -3.39
N ASP A 424 -23.24 2.58 -2.40
CA ASP A 424 -23.88 3.05 -1.17
C ASP A 424 -22.89 3.64 -0.14
N GLY A 425 -21.60 3.68 -0.43
CA GLY A 425 -20.52 4.15 0.44
C GLY A 425 -20.04 3.13 1.46
N THR A 426 -20.52 1.87 1.41
CA THR A 426 -20.04 0.81 2.31
C THR A 426 -18.66 0.33 1.89
N ASP A 427 -17.71 0.29 2.83
CA ASP A 427 -16.39 -0.30 2.60
C ASP A 427 -16.50 -1.80 2.26
N TYR A 428 -15.74 -2.25 1.28
CA TYR A 428 -15.72 -3.63 0.83
C TYR A 428 -15.50 -4.63 1.99
N THR A 429 -14.56 -4.33 2.89
CA THR A 429 -14.25 -5.23 4.02
C THR A 429 -15.43 -5.38 4.99
N GLN A 430 -16.31 -4.40 5.10
CA GLN A 430 -17.53 -4.55 5.90
C GLN A 430 -18.47 -5.61 5.32
N ARG A 431 -18.62 -5.68 3.99
CA ARG A 431 -19.42 -6.74 3.33
C ARG A 431 -18.81 -8.11 3.54
N VAL A 432 -17.48 -8.22 3.55
CA VAL A 432 -16.79 -9.47 3.89
C VAL A 432 -17.11 -9.86 5.33
N ILE A 433 -16.92 -8.93 6.29
CA ILE A 433 -17.14 -9.19 7.73
C ILE A 433 -18.58 -9.63 8.01
N GLU A 434 -19.58 -9.06 7.33
CA GLU A 434 -21.00 -9.45 7.46
C GLU A 434 -21.25 -10.92 7.05
N LYS A 435 -20.38 -11.48 6.19
CA LYS A 435 -20.46 -12.88 5.72
C LYS A 435 -19.61 -13.85 6.52
N LEU A 436 -18.76 -13.35 7.44
CA LEU A 436 -17.91 -14.19 8.27
C LEU A 436 -18.73 -14.92 9.35
N GLU A 437 -18.48 -16.21 9.49
CA GLU A 437 -19.06 -17.04 10.53
C GLU A 437 -18.37 -16.80 11.87
N ASN A 438 -19.14 -16.79 12.96
CA ASN A 438 -18.64 -16.74 14.33
C ASN A 438 -17.75 -15.50 14.67
N ILE A 439 -17.72 -14.50 13.82
CA ILE A 439 -17.25 -13.19 14.16
C ILE A 439 -18.43 -12.48 14.82
N GLY A 440 -18.50 -12.62 16.14
CA GLY A 440 -19.64 -12.10 16.89
C GLY A 440 -19.74 -10.58 16.78
N PRO A 441 -20.99 -10.03 16.86
CA PRO A 441 -21.10 -8.66 17.27
C PRO A 441 -20.44 -8.59 18.65
N ALA A 442 -19.28 -7.98 18.69
CA ALA A 442 -18.66 -7.71 19.97
C ALA A 442 -19.69 -6.94 20.80
N GLY A 443 -20.12 -7.47 21.91
CA GLY A 443 -21.12 -6.83 22.77
C GLY A 443 -20.68 -5.47 23.31
N THR A 444 -19.49 -5.01 22.97
CA THR A 444 -18.85 -3.79 23.45
C THR A 444 -17.71 -3.30 22.54
N GLY A 445 -17.74 -3.48 21.23
CA GLY A 445 -16.63 -3.01 20.40
C GLY A 445 -16.69 -3.56 18.97
N SER A 446 -15.62 -3.36 18.24
CA SER A 446 -15.44 -3.90 16.89
C SER A 446 -15.52 -5.44 16.88
N PRO A 447 -15.97 -6.07 15.79
CA PRO A 447 -16.00 -7.53 15.67
C PRO A 447 -14.57 -8.08 15.85
N ARG A 448 -14.45 -9.26 16.48
CA ARG A 448 -13.16 -9.90 16.76
C ARG A 448 -13.15 -11.34 16.28
N ARG A 449 -11.98 -11.75 15.73
CA ARG A 449 -11.72 -13.13 15.32
C ARG A 449 -11.46 -14.06 16.51
N PHE A 450 -10.72 -13.60 17.51
CA PHE A 450 -10.36 -14.43 18.67
C PHE A 450 -11.59 -14.89 19.45
N ASN A 451 -11.73 -16.23 19.60
CA ASN A 451 -12.80 -16.88 20.34
C ASN A 451 -12.27 -18.15 20.99
N GLU A 452 -11.89 -18.06 22.28
CA GLU A 452 -11.25 -19.14 23.03
C GLU A 452 -12.13 -20.40 23.13
N GLU A 453 -13.43 -20.22 23.40
CA GLU A 453 -14.36 -21.35 23.54
C GLU A 453 -14.47 -22.15 22.23
N LEU A 454 -14.66 -21.44 21.13
CA LEU A 454 -14.76 -22.06 19.80
C LEU A 454 -13.43 -22.70 19.37
N ALA A 455 -12.31 -22.06 19.66
CA ALA A 455 -10.98 -22.60 19.38
C ALA A 455 -10.73 -23.92 20.11
N LEU A 456 -11.14 -24.04 21.39
CA LEU A 456 -11.00 -25.26 22.14
C LEU A 456 -11.93 -26.38 21.66
N GLN A 457 -13.14 -26.06 21.20
CA GLN A 457 -14.02 -27.04 20.56
C GLN A 457 -13.39 -27.60 19.27
N TYR A 458 -12.84 -26.74 18.41
CA TYR A 458 -12.15 -27.17 17.19
C TYR A 458 -10.84 -27.92 17.51
N LYS A 459 -10.12 -27.54 18.57
CA LYS A 459 -8.96 -28.31 19.04
C LYS A 459 -9.35 -29.76 19.38
N GLU A 460 -10.39 -29.96 20.18
CA GLU A 460 -10.86 -31.29 20.54
C GLU A 460 -11.25 -32.13 19.31
N GLN A 461 -12.00 -31.54 18.41
CA GLN A 461 -12.38 -32.15 17.14
C GLN A 461 -11.13 -32.52 16.30
N ALA A 462 -10.20 -31.60 16.15
CA ALA A 462 -8.97 -31.83 15.38
C ALA A 462 -8.12 -32.93 16.00
N MET A 463 -8.01 -32.98 17.33
CA MET A 463 -7.25 -34.03 18.01
C MET A 463 -7.86 -35.43 17.79
N GLU A 464 -9.18 -35.54 17.80
CA GLU A 464 -9.88 -36.82 17.52
C GLU A 464 -9.65 -37.24 16.05
N GLU A 465 -9.93 -36.37 15.09
CA GLU A 465 -9.83 -36.65 13.66
C GLU A 465 -8.38 -36.95 13.22
N LEU A 466 -7.43 -36.16 13.71
CA LEU A 466 -6.01 -36.28 13.32
C LEU A 466 -5.31 -37.45 14.00
N THR A 467 -5.70 -37.81 15.24
CA THR A 467 -5.20 -39.03 15.87
C THR A 467 -5.63 -40.27 15.07
N ALA A 468 -6.86 -40.27 14.58
CA ALA A 468 -7.34 -41.34 13.69
C ALA A 468 -6.58 -41.43 12.36
N LYS A 469 -6.03 -40.31 11.87
CA LYS A 469 -5.16 -40.22 10.68
C LYS A 469 -3.67 -40.49 11.01
N GLY A 470 -3.30 -40.72 12.26
CA GLY A 470 -1.93 -41.06 12.70
C GLY A 470 -1.04 -39.85 12.95
N VAL A 471 -1.59 -38.64 13.08
CA VAL A 471 -0.85 -37.43 13.43
C VAL A 471 -0.37 -37.51 14.87
N THR A 472 0.86 -37.12 15.09
CA THR A 472 1.50 -37.06 16.42
C THR A 472 1.37 -35.65 16.99
N PHE A 473 0.92 -35.57 18.26
CA PHE A 473 0.83 -34.31 19.00
C PHE A 473 1.95 -34.18 20.04
N PRO A 474 2.41 -32.94 20.35
CA PRO A 474 2.00 -31.69 19.70
C PRO A 474 2.49 -31.58 18.24
N VAL A 475 1.66 -31.00 17.36
CA VAL A 475 2.06 -30.68 15.99
C VAL A 475 3.16 -29.62 16.03
N GLN A 476 4.29 -29.88 15.34
CA GLN A 476 5.40 -28.94 15.29
C GLN A 476 5.13 -27.89 14.23
N MET A 477 5.21 -26.61 14.62
CA MET A 477 5.03 -25.44 13.76
C MET A 477 6.36 -24.67 13.66
N ASP A 478 6.96 -24.59 12.48
CA ASP A 478 8.23 -23.91 12.28
C ASP A 478 7.98 -22.49 11.72
N TYR A 479 8.42 -21.49 12.48
CA TYR A 479 8.37 -20.07 12.12
C TYR A 479 9.78 -19.52 12.03
N TYR A 480 10.12 -18.89 10.92
CA TYR A 480 11.49 -18.47 10.62
C TYR A 480 11.65 -16.95 10.77
N ILE A 481 12.72 -16.54 11.43
CA ILE A 481 13.15 -15.16 11.61
C ILE A 481 14.58 -14.97 11.13
N LYS A 482 14.97 -13.74 10.82
CA LYS A 482 16.36 -13.42 10.45
C LYS A 482 17.26 -13.52 11.69
N ALA A 483 18.37 -14.22 11.57
CA ALA A 483 19.35 -14.38 12.64
C ALA A 483 19.97 -13.05 13.07
N GLY A 484 20.20 -12.90 14.38
CA GLY A 484 20.85 -11.72 14.96
C GLY A 484 19.93 -10.52 15.21
N GLY A 485 18.64 -10.61 14.90
CA GLY A 485 17.65 -9.56 15.18
C GLY A 485 16.98 -9.74 16.54
N GLY A 486 17.40 -8.99 17.58
CA GLY A 486 16.79 -9.07 18.93
C GLY A 486 15.28 -8.80 18.90
N SER A 487 14.84 -7.75 18.23
CA SER A 487 13.42 -7.39 18.09
C SER A 487 12.62 -8.47 17.36
N ALA A 488 13.18 -9.13 16.34
CA ALA A 488 12.52 -10.22 15.62
C ALA A 488 12.34 -11.45 16.53
N LEU A 489 13.35 -11.78 17.36
CA LEU A 489 13.24 -12.88 18.34
C LEU A 489 12.21 -12.59 19.40
N ASP A 490 12.16 -11.36 19.92
CA ASP A 490 11.17 -10.94 20.90
C ASP A 490 9.75 -11.05 20.32
N GLY A 491 9.54 -10.55 19.09
CA GLY A 491 8.27 -10.66 18.36
C GLY A 491 7.83 -12.11 18.15
N ALA A 492 8.75 -12.97 17.71
CA ALA A 492 8.49 -14.40 17.52
C ALA A 492 8.18 -15.12 18.85
N THR A 493 8.82 -14.68 19.94
CA THR A 493 8.54 -15.22 21.29
C THR A 493 7.14 -14.88 21.74
N VAL A 494 6.71 -13.63 21.58
CA VAL A 494 5.34 -13.20 21.87
C VAL A 494 4.33 -13.97 21.00
N LEU A 495 4.63 -14.12 19.71
CA LEU A 495 3.78 -14.88 18.77
C LEU A 495 3.63 -16.34 19.23
N LYS A 496 4.74 -16.99 19.60
CA LYS A 496 4.73 -18.34 20.16
C LYS A 496 3.83 -18.44 21.40
N GLU A 497 3.94 -17.50 22.31
CA GLU A 497 3.09 -17.46 23.50
C GLU A 497 1.61 -17.29 23.15
N ASN A 498 1.30 -16.49 22.16
CA ASN A 498 -0.08 -16.25 21.70
C ASN A 498 -0.71 -17.52 21.11
N PHE A 499 0.03 -18.28 20.32
CA PHE A 499 -0.44 -19.58 19.80
C PHE A 499 -0.60 -20.63 20.91
N GLU A 500 0.40 -20.77 21.79
CA GLU A 500 0.44 -21.85 22.78
C GLU A 500 -0.44 -21.56 24.01
N ARG A 501 -0.77 -20.30 24.30
CA ARG A 501 -1.55 -19.91 25.48
C ARG A 501 -2.96 -20.48 25.45
N THR A 502 -3.68 -20.30 24.36
CA THR A 502 -5.06 -20.78 24.20
C THR A 502 -5.11 -22.26 23.86
N LEU A 503 -4.30 -22.67 22.87
CA LEU A 503 -4.38 -24.01 22.30
C LEU A 503 -3.62 -25.07 23.13
N GLY A 504 -2.66 -24.64 23.94
CA GLY A 504 -1.86 -25.53 24.81
C GLY A 504 -0.72 -26.22 24.06
N LYS A 505 0.35 -26.49 24.84
CA LYS A 505 1.56 -27.15 24.35
C LYS A 505 1.39 -28.65 24.09
N ASP A 506 0.23 -29.20 24.42
CA ASP A 506 -0.20 -30.56 24.12
C ASP A 506 -0.76 -30.66 22.67
N PHE A 507 -1.21 -29.58 22.09
CA PHE A 507 -1.78 -29.52 20.75
C PHE A 507 -0.77 -29.05 19.68
N ILE A 508 -0.12 -27.91 19.93
CA ILE A 508 0.88 -27.32 19.04
C ILE A 508 2.15 -26.96 19.81
N ASN A 509 3.29 -26.96 19.12
CA ASN A 509 4.55 -26.41 19.59
C ASN A 509 5.16 -25.56 18.50
N LEU A 510 5.22 -24.23 18.71
CA LEU A 510 5.83 -23.32 17.76
C LEU A 510 7.34 -23.28 17.96
N ASN A 511 8.09 -23.64 16.95
CA ASN A 511 9.55 -23.57 16.91
C ASN A 511 9.98 -22.28 16.24
N ILE A 512 10.81 -21.49 16.91
CA ILE A 512 11.44 -20.31 16.34
C ILE A 512 12.72 -20.77 15.66
N CYS A 513 12.77 -20.69 14.34
CA CYS A 513 13.90 -21.07 13.51
C CYS A 513 14.55 -19.82 12.92
N GLU A 514 15.83 -19.93 12.53
CA GLU A 514 16.57 -18.79 12.00
C GLU A 514 17.05 -19.04 10.57
N PHE A 515 17.08 -17.98 9.74
CA PHE A 515 17.79 -17.92 8.47
C PHE A 515 18.81 -16.77 8.49
N VAL A 516 19.82 -16.81 7.61
CA VAL A 516 20.97 -15.91 7.69
C VAL A 516 20.88 -14.76 6.70
N SER A 517 20.64 -15.04 5.42
CA SER A 517 20.72 -14.03 4.35
C SER A 517 19.39 -13.79 3.64
N SER A 518 18.72 -14.84 3.19
CA SER A 518 17.51 -14.73 2.37
C SER A 518 16.44 -15.72 2.82
N LEU A 519 15.31 -15.18 3.32
CA LEU A 519 14.13 -15.97 3.65
C LEU A 519 13.68 -16.79 2.43
N GLN A 520 13.64 -16.15 1.24
CA GLN A 520 13.19 -16.81 0.03
C GLN A 520 14.05 -18.02 -0.33
N GLN A 521 15.36 -17.88 -0.31
CA GLN A 521 16.29 -18.94 -0.75
C GLN A 521 16.48 -20.03 0.30
N GLU A 522 16.54 -19.65 1.58
CA GLU A 522 16.89 -20.58 2.65
C GLU A 522 15.68 -21.31 3.23
N VAL A 523 14.47 -20.74 3.11
CA VAL A 523 13.26 -21.22 3.79
C VAL A 523 12.11 -21.46 2.83
N VAL A 524 11.71 -20.45 2.05
CA VAL A 524 10.50 -20.49 1.21
C VAL A 524 10.69 -21.44 0.03
N ASN A 525 11.78 -21.31 -0.74
CA ASN A 525 12.02 -22.19 -1.88
C ASN A 525 12.15 -23.67 -1.48
N PRO A 526 12.85 -24.05 -0.37
CA PRO A 526 12.85 -25.43 0.11
C PRO A 526 11.58 -25.80 0.90
N ARG A 527 10.65 -24.86 1.17
CA ARG A 527 9.35 -25.07 1.82
C ARG A 527 9.45 -25.55 3.29
N LEU A 528 10.35 -24.97 4.05
CA LEU A 528 10.63 -25.42 5.42
C LEU A 528 9.68 -24.82 6.47
N GLN A 529 9.05 -23.68 6.17
CA GLN A 529 8.13 -22.98 7.08
C GLN A 529 6.80 -23.71 7.21
N SER A 530 6.21 -23.70 8.40
CA SER A 530 4.81 -24.08 8.60
C SER A 530 3.86 -22.95 8.22
N PHE A 531 4.28 -21.71 8.43
CA PHE A 531 3.58 -20.51 8.00
C PHE A 531 4.55 -19.32 7.93
N THR A 532 4.14 -18.28 7.22
CA THR A 532 4.83 -16.98 7.17
C THR A 532 3.84 -15.85 7.41
N GLY A 533 4.31 -14.76 8.04
CA GLY A 533 3.58 -13.50 8.06
C GLY A 533 3.95 -12.69 6.83
N ASN A 534 2.96 -12.33 6.01
CA ASN A 534 3.13 -11.55 4.79
C ASN A 534 2.09 -10.47 4.68
N GLY A 535 2.46 -9.32 4.11
CA GLY A 535 1.55 -8.24 3.76
C GLY A 535 1.44 -8.08 2.25
N TRP A 536 0.26 -7.70 1.78
CA TRP A 536 0.03 -7.29 0.39
C TRP A 536 -0.51 -5.87 0.36
N GLY A 537 0.05 -5.04 -0.50
CA GLY A 537 -0.48 -3.73 -0.86
C GLY A 537 -0.87 -3.76 -2.33
N ALA A 538 -2.04 -3.26 -2.65
CA ALA A 538 -2.58 -3.34 -4.01
C ALA A 538 -1.69 -2.62 -5.04
N ASP A 539 -1.55 -3.22 -6.22
CA ASP A 539 -0.93 -2.59 -7.40
C ASP A 539 -1.93 -1.71 -8.13
N TYR A 540 -3.22 -2.06 -8.08
CA TYR A 540 -4.35 -1.35 -8.68
C TYR A 540 -5.61 -1.50 -7.83
N GLY A 541 -6.61 -0.65 -8.07
CA GLY A 541 -7.83 -0.56 -7.28
C GLY A 541 -8.87 -1.60 -7.64
N ASP A 542 -8.59 -2.89 -7.42
CA ASP A 542 -9.57 -3.97 -7.51
C ASP A 542 -9.24 -5.09 -6.50
N VAL A 543 -10.27 -5.78 -6.02
CA VAL A 543 -10.13 -6.91 -5.08
C VAL A 543 -9.37 -8.07 -5.70
N GLU A 544 -9.48 -8.24 -7.00
CA GLU A 544 -8.76 -9.26 -7.78
C GLU A 544 -7.27 -9.26 -7.43
N ASN A 545 -6.65 -8.09 -7.27
CA ASN A 545 -5.21 -7.97 -6.96
C ASN A 545 -4.82 -8.66 -5.64
N PHE A 546 -5.73 -8.76 -4.68
CA PHE A 546 -5.53 -9.50 -3.44
C PHE A 546 -5.83 -10.99 -3.59
N LEU A 547 -6.99 -11.35 -4.12
CA LEU A 547 -7.48 -12.72 -4.10
C LEU A 547 -6.83 -13.62 -5.15
N ASP A 548 -6.38 -13.08 -6.27
CA ASP A 548 -5.60 -13.80 -7.30
C ASP A 548 -4.28 -14.39 -6.74
N GLN A 549 -3.77 -13.85 -5.62
CA GLN A 549 -2.52 -14.31 -5.01
C GLN A 549 -2.62 -15.75 -4.45
N ILE A 550 -3.83 -16.24 -4.15
CA ILE A 550 -4.05 -17.52 -3.46
C ILE A 550 -5.00 -18.46 -4.22
N VAL A 551 -5.23 -18.24 -5.52
CA VAL A 551 -6.04 -19.15 -6.34
C VAL A 551 -5.30 -20.45 -6.64
N TYR A 552 -6.06 -21.55 -6.71
CA TYR A 552 -5.52 -22.89 -6.99
C TYR A 552 -5.37 -23.13 -8.50
N GLY A 553 -4.28 -23.79 -8.87
CA GLY A 553 -4.03 -24.19 -10.26
C GLY A 553 -3.57 -23.05 -11.18
N ASP A 554 -3.15 -21.91 -10.63
CA ASP A 554 -2.60 -20.79 -11.38
C ASP A 554 -1.10 -20.63 -11.08
N ASP A 555 -0.26 -20.76 -12.11
CA ASP A 555 1.21 -20.63 -11.99
C ASP A 555 1.66 -19.20 -11.67
N ASN A 556 0.79 -18.19 -11.84
CA ASN A 556 1.07 -16.78 -11.55
C ASN A 556 0.59 -16.37 -10.15
N ALA A 557 -0.18 -17.19 -9.46
CA ALA A 557 -0.67 -16.88 -8.11
C ALA A 557 0.49 -16.87 -7.10
N TYR A 558 0.92 -15.67 -6.68
CA TYR A 558 2.16 -15.46 -5.95
C TYR A 558 2.21 -16.21 -4.61
N TYR A 559 1.18 -16.06 -3.77
CA TYR A 559 1.13 -16.77 -2.49
C TYR A 559 0.94 -18.28 -2.65
N ALA A 560 0.13 -18.68 -3.64
CA ALA A 560 -0.12 -20.08 -3.95
C ALA A 560 1.16 -20.85 -4.27
N ASN A 561 2.08 -20.22 -5.00
CA ASN A 561 3.30 -20.87 -5.49
C ASN A 561 4.53 -20.65 -4.59
N ASN A 562 4.53 -19.61 -3.73
CA ASN A 562 5.67 -19.30 -2.89
C ASN A 562 5.46 -19.70 -1.42
N TYR A 563 4.36 -19.29 -0.79
CA TYR A 563 4.21 -19.42 0.66
C TYR A 563 3.29 -20.55 1.09
N THR A 564 2.15 -20.68 0.40
CA THR A 564 1.15 -21.69 0.77
C THR A 564 1.33 -23.04 0.09
N ASN A 565 1.98 -23.04 -1.08
CA ASN A 565 2.27 -24.24 -1.89
C ASN A 565 1.03 -25.12 -2.15
N ILE A 566 -0.14 -24.49 -2.32
CA ILE A 566 -1.42 -25.19 -2.48
C ILE A 566 -1.48 -26.02 -3.76
N ASN A 567 -0.74 -25.66 -4.80
CA ASN A 567 -0.67 -26.43 -6.06
C ASN A 567 0.00 -27.80 -5.89
N ASP A 568 0.73 -28.03 -4.80
CA ASP A 568 1.33 -29.30 -4.43
C ASP A 568 0.59 -30.04 -3.30
N LEU A 569 -0.57 -29.52 -2.90
CA LEU A 569 -1.45 -30.12 -1.91
C LEU A 569 -2.00 -31.48 -2.39
N THR A 570 -2.05 -32.46 -1.52
CA THR A 570 -2.47 -33.85 -1.87
C THR A 570 -3.77 -34.28 -1.21
N ASP A 571 -4.27 -33.57 -0.21
CA ASP A 571 -5.52 -33.88 0.46
C ASP A 571 -6.72 -33.45 -0.40
N PRO A 572 -7.59 -34.39 -0.84
CA PRO A 572 -8.66 -34.08 -1.79
C PRO A 572 -9.74 -33.16 -1.24
N ASP A 573 -10.01 -33.22 0.07
CA ASP A 573 -11.05 -32.40 0.69
C ASP A 573 -10.58 -30.94 0.75
N THR A 574 -9.30 -30.71 1.08
CA THR A 574 -8.72 -29.35 1.10
C THR A 574 -8.52 -28.80 -0.33
N ILE A 575 -8.16 -29.63 -1.30
CA ILE A 575 -8.13 -29.24 -2.72
C ILE A 575 -9.50 -28.74 -3.14
N ALA A 576 -10.57 -29.46 -2.81
CA ALA A 576 -11.94 -29.06 -3.17
C ALA A 576 -12.33 -27.69 -2.58
N LEU A 577 -11.83 -27.34 -1.38
CA LEU A 577 -12.05 -26.01 -0.80
C LEU A 577 -11.33 -24.91 -1.60
N PHE A 578 -10.09 -25.14 -2.00
CA PHE A 578 -9.37 -24.16 -2.84
C PHE A 578 -9.92 -24.08 -4.26
N GLU A 579 -10.40 -25.18 -4.83
CA GLU A 579 -11.10 -25.17 -6.12
C GLU A 579 -12.40 -24.37 -6.04
N GLU A 580 -13.17 -24.52 -4.97
CA GLU A 580 -14.41 -23.75 -4.76
C GLU A 580 -14.13 -22.25 -4.54
N PHE A 581 -13.12 -21.91 -3.73
CA PHE A 581 -12.67 -20.52 -3.59
C PHE A 581 -12.28 -19.94 -4.95
N THR A 582 -11.44 -20.65 -5.70
CA THR A 582 -10.99 -20.22 -7.04
C THR A 582 -12.17 -20.05 -8.00
N ARG A 583 -13.16 -20.95 -7.95
CA ARG A 583 -14.39 -20.83 -8.75
C ARG A 583 -15.16 -19.54 -8.42
N LEU A 584 -15.33 -19.23 -7.13
CA LEU A 584 -16.03 -18.01 -6.67
C LEU A 584 -15.26 -16.75 -7.07
N GLU A 585 -13.96 -16.77 -6.91
CA GLU A 585 -13.06 -15.67 -7.31
C GLU A 585 -13.16 -15.43 -8.82
N ARG A 586 -13.03 -16.49 -9.65
CA ARG A 586 -13.15 -16.39 -11.11
C ARG A 586 -14.55 -15.96 -11.59
N GLU A 587 -15.61 -16.33 -10.87
CA GLU A 587 -16.95 -15.80 -11.14
C GLU A 587 -17.01 -14.29 -10.91
N ALA A 588 -16.44 -13.78 -9.80
CA ALA A 588 -16.36 -12.36 -9.51
C ALA A 588 -15.54 -11.62 -10.58
N LYS A 589 -14.36 -12.15 -10.90
CA LYS A 589 -13.43 -11.59 -11.90
C LYS A 589 -14.08 -11.39 -13.27
N ASN A 590 -15.04 -12.23 -13.64
CA ASN A 590 -15.75 -12.17 -14.92
C ASN A 590 -16.99 -11.25 -14.93
N ILE A 591 -17.26 -10.50 -13.86
CA ILE A 591 -18.29 -9.46 -13.84
C ILE A 591 -17.62 -8.13 -14.21
N PHE A 592 -17.96 -7.55 -15.36
CA PHE A 592 -17.31 -6.34 -15.89
C PHE A 592 -18.24 -5.14 -16.02
N ASP A 593 -19.54 -5.32 -15.95
CA ASP A 593 -20.58 -4.32 -16.23
C ASP A 593 -21.31 -3.82 -14.98
N ASP A 594 -21.01 -4.39 -13.81
CA ASP A 594 -21.62 -4.03 -12.53
C ASP A 594 -20.55 -4.21 -11.41
N LEU A 595 -19.93 -3.10 -10.99
CA LEU A 595 -18.86 -3.14 -9.98
C LEU A 595 -19.38 -3.57 -8.60
N ASP A 596 -20.59 -3.18 -8.21
CA ASP A 596 -21.18 -3.61 -6.94
C ASP A 596 -21.45 -5.11 -6.93
N ALA A 597 -21.99 -5.66 -8.03
CA ALA A 597 -22.17 -7.11 -8.18
C ALA A 597 -20.82 -7.85 -8.19
N ARG A 598 -19.78 -7.27 -8.83
CA ARG A 598 -18.41 -7.79 -8.82
C ARG A 598 -17.86 -7.86 -7.39
N TYR A 599 -17.93 -6.75 -6.65
CA TYR A 599 -17.41 -6.67 -5.28
C TYR A 599 -18.20 -7.55 -4.31
N GLU A 600 -19.51 -7.62 -4.45
CA GLU A 600 -20.35 -8.52 -3.65
C GLU A 600 -19.93 -9.99 -3.85
N LYS A 601 -19.61 -10.36 -5.10
CA LYS A 601 -19.16 -11.71 -5.44
C LYS A 601 -17.75 -12.01 -4.93
N PHE A 602 -16.85 -11.04 -4.99
CA PHE A 602 -15.53 -11.15 -4.33
C PHE A 602 -15.67 -11.28 -2.82
N ALA A 603 -16.61 -10.55 -2.19
CA ALA A 603 -16.85 -10.67 -0.75
C ALA A 603 -17.36 -12.06 -0.35
N GLU A 604 -18.15 -12.73 -1.21
CA GLU A 604 -18.51 -14.14 -1.03
C GLU A 604 -17.28 -15.06 -1.11
N ALA A 605 -16.40 -14.85 -2.09
CA ALA A 605 -15.17 -15.64 -2.25
C ALA A 605 -14.22 -15.45 -1.06
N GLU A 606 -13.99 -14.21 -0.64
CA GLU A 606 -13.11 -13.91 0.49
C GLU A 606 -13.66 -14.47 1.80
N ALA A 607 -14.96 -14.30 2.05
CA ALA A 607 -15.59 -14.88 3.23
C ALA A 607 -15.52 -16.41 3.22
N PHE A 608 -15.63 -17.07 2.06
CA PHE A 608 -15.43 -18.50 1.94
C PHE A 608 -14.00 -18.91 2.33
N LEU A 609 -12.98 -18.22 1.80
CA LEU A 609 -11.56 -18.43 2.15
C LEU A 609 -11.35 -18.39 3.67
N LEU A 610 -11.90 -17.37 4.32
CA LEU A 610 -11.70 -17.09 5.75
C LEU A 610 -12.55 -18.00 6.65
N ASN A 611 -13.79 -18.31 6.27
CA ASN A 611 -14.65 -19.23 7.02
C ASN A 611 -14.11 -20.66 7.06
N HIS A 612 -13.34 -21.07 6.04
CA HIS A 612 -12.62 -22.36 6.02
C HIS A 612 -11.19 -22.25 6.58
N ALA A 613 -10.82 -21.08 7.13
CA ALA A 613 -9.49 -20.81 7.70
C ALA A 613 -8.34 -21.21 6.75
N LEU A 614 -8.48 -20.90 5.47
CA LEU A 614 -7.45 -21.16 4.45
C LEU A 614 -6.32 -20.12 4.49
N SER A 615 -6.59 -18.96 5.07
CA SER A 615 -5.64 -17.92 5.46
C SER A 615 -6.05 -17.34 6.82
N ILE A 616 -5.11 -16.73 7.55
CA ILE A 616 -5.37 -16.14 8.87
C ILE A 616 -4.99 -14.65 8.79
N PRO A 617 -5.96 -13.73 8.67
CA PRO A 617 -5.69 -12.31 8.77
C PRO A 617 -5.02 -11.96 10.09
N SER A 618 -4.03 -11.08 10.08
CA SER A 618 -3.27 -10.73 11.28
C SER A 618 -3.46 -9.27 11.69
N ASN A 619 -2.98 -8.32 10.91
CA ASN A 619 -3.04 -6.91 11.30
C ASN A 619 -3.05 -5.96 10.10
N TYR A 620 -3.54 -4.76 10.37
CA TYR A 620 -3.16 -3.53 9.67
C TYR A 620 -1.97 -2.90 10.40
N GLU A 621 -1.37 -1.86 9.85
CA GLU A 621 -0.21 -1.22 10.44
C GLU A 621 -0.37 0.30 10.46
N ASN A 622 -0.14 0.89 11.61
CA ASN A 622 0.07 2.31 11.82
C ASN A 622 1.21 2.53 12.83
N ALA A 623 1.58 3.77 13.06
CA ALA A 623 2.61 4.14 14.01
C ALA A 623 2.16 5.31 14.89
N TRP A 624 2.88 5.56 15.98
CA TRP A 624 2.79 6.81 16.74
C TRP A 624 3.92 7.73 16.32
N GLN A 625 3.63 9.02 16.30
CA GLN A 625 4.57 10.05 15.85
C GLN A 625 4.38 11.36 16.60
N MET A 626 5.40 12.21 16.52
CA MET A 626 5.30 13.67 16.66
C MET A 626 5.55 14.29 15.30
N THR A 627 4.74 15.25 14.89
CA THR A 627 4.78 15.73 13.51
C THR A 627 4.38 17.20 13.38
N LYS A 628 4.97 17.84 12.37
CA LYS A 628 4.57 19.14 11.83
C LYS A 628 3.75 19.02 10.55
N ILE A 629 3.32 17.79 10.20
CA ILE A 629 2.65 17.45 8.96
C ILE A 629 1.26 16.89 9.26
N ASN A 630 0.23 17.36 8.56
CA ASN A 630 -1.11 16.77 8.59
C ASN A 630 -1.17 15.56 7.66
N ASP A 631 -1.14 14.33 8.20
CA ASP A 631 -1.20 13.11 7.39
C ASP A 631 -2.49 12.98 6.58
N TYR A 632 -3.59 13.61 7.03
CA TYR A 632 -4.89 13.57 6.36
C TYR A 632 -4.97 14.50 5.14
N SER A 633 -3.98 15.37 4.94
CA SER A 633 -3.79 16.15 3.71
C SER A 633 -3.00 15.40 2.64
N LYS A 634 -2.22 14.36 3.03
CA LYS A 634 -1.44 13.55 2.09
C LYS A 634 -2.34 12.70 1.20
N MET A 635 -1.90 12.39 0.00
CA MET A 635 -2.60 11.45 -0.88
C MET A 635 -2.83 10.11 -0.18
N ASN A 636 -4.06 9.58 -0.27
CA ASN A 636 -4.44 8.29 0.29
C ASN A 636 -4.39 7.20 -0.78
N ALA A 637 -3.19 6.94 -1.31
CA ALA A 637 -2.99 5.96 -2.35
C ALA A 637 -2.83 4.56 -1.75
N LEU A 638 -3.93 3.83 -1.63
CA LEU A 638 -3.92 2.43 -1.17
C LEU A 638 -3.50 1.44 -2.29
N TYR A 639 -3.30 1.94 -3.51
CA TYR A 639 -2.73 1.21 -4.64
C TYR A 639 -1.77 2.10 -5.43
N GLY A 640 -1.00 1.52 -6.34
CA GLY A 640 0.01 2.25 -7.10
C GLY A 640 1.14 2.80 -6.23
N CYS A 641 1.73 3.93 -6.63
CA CYS A 641 2.91 4.48 -5.96
C CYS A 641 2.76 5.94 -5.47
N GLN A 642 1.58 6.54 -5.55
CA GLN A 642 1.42 7.99 -5.34
C GLN A 642 1.30 8.42 -3.89
N ASN A 643 1.25 7.51 -2.94
CA ASN A 643 1.34 7.81 -1.51
C ASN A 643 2.66 8.51 -1.10
N TYR A 644 3.64 8.58 -2.01
CA TYR A 644 4.93 9.23 -1.78
C TYR A 644 5.00 10.68 -2.31
N THR A 645 3.94 11.20 -2.94
CA THR A 645 3.96 12.56 -3.50
C THR A 645 3.70 13.62 -2.45
N TYR A 646 4.24 14.82 -2.65
CA TYR A 646 4.14 15.95 -1.71
C TYR A 646 3.02 16.93 -2.06
N LYS A 647 2.05 16.52 -2.86
CA LYS A 647 0.94 17.37 -3.32
C LYS A 647 -0.01 17.72 -2.17
N ASN A 648 -0.35 19.00 -2.05
CA ASN A 648 -1.32 19.55 -1.11
C ASN A 648 -1.04 19.25 0.39
N TRP A 649 0.20 18.93 0.75
CA TRP A 649 0.50 18.70 2.16
C TRP A 649 0.28 19.94 3.00
N GLU A 650 -0.49 19.83 4.07
CA GLU A 650 -0.63 20.85 5.09
C GLU A 650 0.42 20.66 6.17
N THR A 651 1.12 21.73 6.51
CA THR A 651 2.23 21.70 7.46
C THR A 651 2.23 22.92 8.36
N SER A 652 2.96 22.82 9.47
CA SER A 652 3.19 23.93 10.40
C SER A 652 4.65 23.91 10.85
N THR A 653 5.26 25.09 11.02
CA THR A 653 6.60 25.24 11.62
C THR A 653 6.66 24.79 13.07
N GLU A 654 5.51 24.70 13.74
CA GLU A 654 5.37 24.16 15.10
C GLU A 654 4.70 22.78 15.04
N PRO A 655 5.09 21.83 15.91
CA PRO A 655 4.45 20.52 15.97
C PRO A 655 2.95 20.62 16.23
N TYR A 656 2.17 19.74 15.62
CA TYR A 656 0.74 19.65 15.89
C TYR A 656 0.47 19.01 17.25
N THR A 657 -0.41 19.63 18.06
CA THR A 657 -0.91 18.98 19.27
C THR A 657 -1.89 17.86 18.93
N ALA A 658 -2.04 16.91 19.84
CA ALA A 658 -3.03 15.83 19.71
C ALA A 658 -4.45 16.37 19.51
N GLU A 659 -4.82 17.50 20.16
CA GLU A 659 -6.10 18.17 20.00
C GLU A 659 -6.28 18.74 18.58
N ALA A 660 -5.28 19.44 18.05
CA ALA A 660 -5.31 19.98 16.69
C ALA A 660 -5.36 18.85 15.65
N TYR A 661 -4.59 17.78 15.88
CA TYR A 661 -4.55 16.63 14.98
C TYR A 661 -5.89 15.85 14.98
N ALA A 662 -6.55 15.71 16.13
CA ALA A 662 -7.89 15.10 16.22
C ALA A 662 -8.92 15.85 15.35
N GLN A 663 -8.79 17.18 15.21
CA GLN A 663 -9.64 17.96 14.33
C GLN A 663 -9.43 17.65 12.85
N PHE A 664 -8.18 17.33 12.42
CA PHE A 664 -7.92 16.86 11.06
C PHE A 664 -8.63 15.53 10.79
N VAL A 665 -8.56 14.59 11.75
CA VAL A 665 -9.27 13.30 11.68
C VAL A 665 -10.78 13.51 11.54
N GLU A 666 -11.37 14.37 12.38
CA GLU A 666 -12.81 14.68 12.34
C GLU A 666 -13.21 15.29 10.99
N ASN A 667 -12.44 16.28 10.51
CA ASN A 667 -12.72 16.93 9.24
C ASN A 667 -12.59 15.95 8.07
N PHE A 668 -11.56 15.10 8.07
CA PHE A 668 -11.39 14.07 7.06
C PHE A 668 -12.59 13.12 7.04
N ASN A 669 -12.96 12.55 8.19
CA ASN A 669 -14.07 11.60 8.28
C ASN A 669 -15.44 12.21 7.93
N ALA A 670 -15.62 13.52 8.11
CA ALA A 670 -16.84 14.21 7.73
C ALA A 670 -16.98 14.44 6.22
N ASN A 671 -15.88 14.37 5.45
CA ASN A 671 -15.81 14.66 4.01
C ASN A 671 -15.46 13.41 3.16
N SER A 672 -15.14 12.28 3.81
CA SER A 672 -14.83 11.00 3.16
C SER A 672 -16.08 10.32 2.59
#